data_933501656feafcefa6b122c49b1c1ddf
#
_entry.id   933501656feafcefa6b122c49b1c1ddf
#
_cell.length_a   1.000
_cell.length_b   1.000
_cell.length_c   1.000
_cell.angle_alpha   90.00
_cell.angle_beta   90.00
_cell.angle_gamma   90.00
#
_symmetry.space_group_name_H-M   'P 1'
#
loop_
_entity.id
_entity.type
_entity.pdbx_description
1 polymer ?
#
loop_
_entity_poly.entity_id
_entity_poly.type
_entity_poly.pdbx_seq_one_letter_code
_entity_poly.pdbx_strand_id
1 'polypeptide(L)'
;MALKDKKDVIYQGEILASQLKKLQGKGFANFIAKQSDELIKALCARVLDEIFADFNPSADFIPFCVIATEKYADNLISTSSVLEVLLVFKENAGFNVKFILKKLVAALEGSNLKLNIKICELDEIFEAHKNDHKTKAAFSRIRYICGSRTLYKAARSQIYKTREFNAQENLKFYAKNLGAFNEIPNIRQEPDLKNDLGGTNDIYYLNCALNGFENEISMRSQALKFIDEKELSALNLAADFILCVKSAQNLSSDSDVFDPAKLNEITALMQTKSKKTQENSSVISQKLFSCMHSVAIFSRYLVASFYRSKFKSKAKFNELRAGRLGNGFYRFESTIYVPLHAHPKSLVSVLKQLLTLGDTAYKFDVSAIFYIKRARINKNDFEESAELFKQILRRNHAHCIIKALLDAEALLGIVKPLEHASHLAEFDGYHKFTVGEHCVLSVKFAENIKDKFVKSLYDELCLEGRTLLKLALLLHDAGKGLGGDHEVVGSNIFRAYAAKLNLSQKAVNIGVTLVRYHTLMNDVANREDIYDQHTIFSFISKLGDPQTLRLAYIITYCVINATDEKLYTPYLARLLRELYGICLQSFEDENLLDEATRRVKKELSIRRNAKFAALSENLKEKIFDIRSNLLFAKYQPADIIGIAQTAQSADKLSVRIQNHQSLSIEIYAQSYPNLAVLLSALAHLDLGFMEIFELFEGKFYIKLEFNKNVKSSELETLKNLIEISLKSDAPAQINRPTILKGELNFDPNHSQEYAKLGINAKDQRGLMAYVLGVFKEFDVKIANARIQTIKNRTRNLLLIQKQAGVKFSEILKLLESE
;
A
#
# COMPACT_ATOMS: atom_id res chain seq x y z
N MET A 1 -33.75 -1.27 39.25
CA MET A 1 -33.08 -0.47 38.23
C MET A 1 -33.42 -1.09 36.89
N ALA A 2 -34.19 -0.40 36.08
CA ALA A 2 -34.77 -0.97 34.89
C ALA A 2 -33.69 -1.41 33.89
N LEU A 3 -33.94 -2.48 33.14
CA LEU A 3 -33.03 -2.99 32.07
C LEU A 3 -32.64 -1.93 31.06
N LYS A 4 -33.42 -0.86 30.89
CA LYS A 4 -33.11 0.30 30.05
C LYS A 4 -31.90 1.06 30.58
N ASP A 5 -31.76 1.26 31.88
CA ASP A 5 -30.66 2.01 32.47
C ASP A 5 -29.32 1.23 32.44
N LYS A 6 -29.36 -0.11 32.49
CA LYS A 6 -28.16 -0.94 32.30
C LYS A 6 -27.69 -0.98 30.83
N LYS A 7 -28.58 -0.90 29.85
CA LYS A 7 -28.24 -0.84 28.43
C LYS A 7 -27.40 0.40 28.09
N ASP A 8 -27.82 1.56 28.61
CA ASP A 8 -27.14 2.85 28.31
C ASP A 8 -25.78 2.97 29.01
N VAL A 9 -25.59 2.29 30.16
CA VAL A 9 -24.34 2.33 30.92
C VAL A 9 -23.24 1.44 30.34
N ILE A 10 -23.58 0.32 29.70
CA ILE A 10 -22.57 -0.65 29.21
C ILE A 10 -21.85 -0.15 27.95
N TYR A 11 -22.51 0.68 27.14
CA TYR A 11 -21.97 1.18 25.86
C TYR A 11 -21.78 2.71 25.83
N GLN A 12 -21.74 3.39 26.98
CA GLN A 12 -21.30 4.78 27.04
C GLN A 12 -19.80 4.86 26.69
N GLY A 13 -19.46 5.57 25.62
CA GLY A 13 -18.10 5.65 25.10
C GLY A 13 -17.05 6.04 26.16
N GLU A 14 -17.39 6.93 27.09
CA GLU A 14 -16.50 7.35 28.17
C GLU A 14 -16.17 6.22 29.17
N ILE A 15 -17.16 5.37 29.50
CA ILE A 15 -16.95 4.23 30.40
C ILE A 15 -16.06 3.20 29.69
N LEU A 16 -16.34 2.89 28.45
CA LEU A 16 -15.52 1.98 27.65
C LEU A 16 -14.08 2.47 27.47
N ALA A 17 -13.90 3.77 27.19
CA ALA A 17 -12.59 4.38 27.10
C ALA A 17 -11.80 4.28 28.41
N SER A 18 -12.47 4.52 29.55
CA SER A 18 -11.87 4.36 30.88
C SER A 18 -11.49 2.89 31.17
N GLN A 19 -12.35 1.94 30.81
CA GLN A 19 -12.08 0.51 31.01
C GLN A 19 -10.96 0.01 30.08
N LEU A 20 -10.88 0.48 28.83
CA LEU A 20 -9.80 0.15 27.92
C LEU A 20 -8.45 0.59 28.47
N LYS A 21 -8.34 1.83 28.98
CA LYS A 21 -7.12 2.35 29.63
C LYS A 21 -6.68 1.50 30.81
N LYS A 22 -7.65 0.99 31.60
CA LYS A 22 -7.38 0.21 32.81
C LYS A 22 -7.00 -1.23 32.52
N LEU A 23 -7.75 -1.89 31.63
CA LEU A 23 -7.68 -3.34 31.42
C LEU A 23 -6.83 -3.74 30.22
N GLN A 24 -6.77 -2.87 29.19
CA GLN A 24 -6.10 -3.09 27.90
C GLN A 24 -6.50 -4.39 27.18
N GLY A 25 -5.94 -4.70 26.08
CA GLY A 25 -6.06 -5.87 25.22
C GLY A 25 -7.06 -6.96 25.65
N LYS A 26 -6.56 -8.13 26.02
CA LYS A 26 -7.40 -9.27 26.46
C LYS A 26 -8.21 -8.96 27.72
N GLY A 27 -7.70 -8.15 28.61
CA GLY A 27 -8.45 -7.72 29.80
C GLY A 27 -9.71 -6.96 29.43
N PHE A 28 -9.61 -6.05 28.48
CA PHE A 28 -10.75 -5.29 27.97
C PHE A 28 -11.71 -6.18 27.17
N ALA A 29 -11.20 -7.06 26.31
CA ALA A 29 -12.03 -8.02 25.57
C ALA A 29 -12.81 -8.96 26.51
N ASN A 30 -12.18 -9.43 27.59
CA ASN A 30 -12.86 -10.21 28.65
C ASN A 30 -13.96 -9.39 29.35
N PHE A 31 -13.71 -8.10 29.61
CA PHE A 31 -14.72 -7.20 30.15
C PHE A 31 -15.93 -7.09 29.21
N ILE A 32 -15.72 -6.82 27.92
CA ILE A 32 -16.80 -6.76 26.91
C ILE A 32 -17.55 -8.08 26.85
N ALA A 33 -16.84 -9.22 26.79
CA ALA A 33 -17.45 -10.54 26.73
C ALA A 33 -18.35 -10.78 27.97
N LYS A 34 -17.87 -10.47 29.16
CA LYS A 34 -18.63 -10.64 30.41
C LYS A 34 -19.88 -9.75 30.45
N GLN A 35 -19.77 -8.49 30.02
CA GLN A 35 -20.93 -7.59 29.98
C GLN A 35 -21.98 -8.08 28.97
N SER A 36 -21.53 -8.56 27.81
CA SER A 36 -22.42 -9.15 26.81
C SER A 36 -23.09 -10.41 27.32
N ASP A 37 -22.40 -11.29 28.01
CA ASP A 37 -22.96 -12.50 28.65
C ASP A 37 -24.04 -12.13 29.65
N GLU A 38 -23.79 -11.15 30.52
CA GLU A 38 -24.79 -10.74 31.54
C GLU A 38 -26.03 -10.14 30.88
N LEU A 39 -25.89 -9.40 29.80
CA LEU A 39 -27.06 -8.90 29.06
C LEU A 39 -27.83 -10.04 28.39
N ILE A 40 -27.14 -10.99 27.73
CA ILE A 40 -27.78 -12.17 27.13
C ILE A 40 -28.53 -12.99 28.20
N LYS A 41 -27.90 -13.23 29.35
CA LYS A 41 -28.54 -13.93 30.49
C LYS A 41 -29.80 -13.22 30.97
N ALA A 42 -29.75 -11.90 31.15
CA ALA A 42 -30.89 -11.11 31.59
C ALA A 42 -32.03 -11.12 30.57
N LEU A 43 -31.72 -11.09 29.27
CA LEU A 43 -32.75 -11.20 28.23
C LEU A 43 -33.39 -12.59 28.21
N CYS A 44 -32.60 -13.65 28.33
CA CYS A 44 -33.11 -15.01 28.42
C CYS A 44 -33.99 -15.21 29.66
N ALA A 45 -33.59 -14.70 30.83
CA ALA A 45 -34.39 -14.78 32.06
C ALA A 45 -35.72 -14.06 31.89
N ARG A 46 -35.71 -12.84 31.34
CA ARG A 46 -36.95 -12.08 31.10
C ARG A 46 -37.91 -12.83 30.17
N VAL A 47 -37.42 -13.45 29.10
CA VAL A 47 -38.28 -14.25 28.19
C VAL A 47 -38.85 -15.45 28.91
N LEU A 48 -38.08 -16.11 29.77
CA LEU A 48 -38.59 -17.23 30.56
C LEU A 48 -39.64 -16.78 31.58
N ASP A 49 -39.43 -15.66 32.29
CA ASP A 49 -40.39 -15.07 33.23
C ASP A 49 -41.70 -14.68 32.52
N GLU A 50 -41.64 -14.15 31.28
CA GLU A 50 -42.79 -13.80 30.47
C GLU A 50 -43.60 -15.04 30.01
N ILE A 51 -42.93 -16.18 29.79
CA ILE A 51 -43.57 -17.42 29.32
C ILE A 51 -44.11 -18.26 30.47
N PHE A 52 -43.37 -18.30 31.58
CA PHE A 52 -43.65 -19.14 32.75
C PHE A 52 -43.97 -18.29 33.98
N ALA A 53 -44.97 -17.37 33.84
CA ALA A 53 -45.31 -16.39 34.86
C ALA A 53 -45.64 -17.04 36.25
N ASP A 54 -46.20 -18.24 36.27
CA ASP A 54 -46.63 -18.96 37.49
C ASP A 54 -45.69 -20.13 37.86
N PHE A 55 -44.73 -20.49 37.03
CA PHE A 55 -43.84 -21.63 37.24
C PHE A 55 -42.52 -21.48 36.52
N ASN A 56 -41.48 -21.16 37.26
CA ASN A 56 -40.13 -21.12 36.71
C ASN A 56 -39.53 -22.54 36.66
N PRO A 57 -39.27 -23.11 35.45
CA PRO A 57 -38.63 -24.42 35.35
C PRO A 57 -37.22 -24.34 35.93
N SER A 58 -36.79 -25.40 36.66
CA SER A 58 -35.42 -25.45 37.11
C SER A 58 -34.46 -25.42 35.90
N ALA A 59 -33.27 -24.88 36.10
CA ALA A 59 -32.29 -24.63 35.01
C ALA A 59 -31.99 -25.88 34.17
N ASP A 60 -32.09 -27.07 34.73
CA ASP A 60 -31.84 -28.34 34.02
C ASP A 60 -32.99 -28.78 33.10
N PHE A 61 -34.20 -28.30 33.35
CA PHE A 61 -35.42 -28.61 32.54
C PHE A 61 -35.65 -27.59 31.41
N ILE A 62 -34.89 -26.49 31.34
CA ILE A 62 -34.97 -25.53 30.24
C ILE A 62 -34.60 -26.23 28.93
N PRO A 63 -35.47 -26.19 27.87
CA PRO A 63 -35.23 -26.92 26.63
C PRO A 63 -34.20 -26.32 25.69
N PHE A 64 -33.45 -25.32 26.12
CA PHE A 64 -32.40 -24.69 25.34
C PHE A 64 -31.14 -24.35 26.15
N CYS A 65 -30.04 -24.15 25.47
CA CYS A 65 -28.85 -23.49 26.03
C CYS A 65 -28.22 -22.51 25.00
N VAL A 66 -27.63 -21.44 25.51
CA VAL A 66 -26.94 -20.40 24.73
C VAL A 66 -25.44 -20.55 24.92
N ILE A 67 -24.74 -20.65 23.80
CA ILE A 67 -23.32 -20.98 23.75
C ILE A 67 -22.63 -19.89 22.93
N ALA A 68 -21.58 -19.27 23.45
CA ALA A 68 -20.66 -18.43 22.68
C ALA A 68 -19.77 -19.32 21.82
N THR A 69 -19.55 -18.91 20.57
CA THR A 69 -18.68 -19.60 19.61
C THR A 69 -17.70 -18.63 18.95
N GLU A 70 -16.80 -19.11 18.12
CA GLU A 70 -15.82 -18.32 17.38
C GLU A 70 -14.98 -17.39 18.27
N LYS A 71 -14.73 -16.17 17.78
CA LYS A 71 -13.96 -15.13 18.48
C LYS A 71 -14.61 -14.69 19.79
N TYR A 72 -15.94 -14.80 19.90
CA TYR A 72 -16.65 -14.48 21.14
C TYR A 72 -16.29 -15.47 22.24
N ALA A 73 -16.20 -16.77 21.93
CA ALA A 73 -15.76 -17.77 22.88
C ALA A 73 -14.27 -17.64 23.27
N ASP A 74 -13.44 -17.17 22.34
CA ASP A 74 -12.00 -16.93 22.53
C ASP A 74 -11.67 -15.59 23.21
N ASN A 75 -12.66 -14.73 23.45
CA ASN A 75 -12.48 -13.35 23.90
C ASN A 75 -11.55 -12.53 22.97
N LEU A 76 -11.65 -12.78 21.66
CA LEU A 76 -10.97 -12.00 20.60
C LEU A 76 -11.91 -10.98 20.00
N ILE A 77 -12.66 -10.27 20.84
CA ILE A 77 -13.69 -9.31 20.48
C ILE A 77 -13.34 -7.91 20.93
N SER A 78 -13.96 -6.94 20.27
CA SER A 78 -13.94 -5.52 20.60
C SER A 78 -15.36 -4.97 20.59
N THR A 79 -15.56 -3.70 20.81
CA THR A 79 -16.87 -3.04 20.88
C THR A 79 -17.70 -3.15 19.60
N SER A 80 -17.04 -3.22 18.44
CA SER A 80 -17.69 -3.32 17.11
C SER A 80 -17.83 -4.76 16.61
N SER A 81 -17.38 -5.75 17.39
CA SER A 81 -17.41 -7.15 16.97
C SER A 81 -18.82 -7.70 16.93
N VAL A 82 -19.10 -8.52 15.91
CA VAL A 82 -20.27 -9.38 15.88
C VAL A 82 -20.02 -10.55 16.84
N LEU A 83 -20.98 -10.79 17.75
CA LEU A 83 -20.92 -11.86 18.74
C LEU A 83 -21.60 -13.11 18.18
N GLU A 84 -20.84 -14.17 17.97
CA GLU A 84 -21.32 -15.43 17.42
C GLU A 84 -21.93 -16.29 18.52
N VAL A 85 -23.22 -16.55 18.43
CA VAL A 85 -24.00 -17.28 19.41
C VAL A 85 -24.63 -18.52 18.78
N LEU A 86 -24.48 -19.67 19.40
CA LEU A 86 -25.14 -20.90 19.06
C LEU A 86 -26.24 -21.18 20.09
N LEU A 87 -27.48 -21.20 19.63
CA LEU A 87 -28.67 -21.56 20.42
C LEU A 87 -28.99 -23.04 20.16
N VAL A 88 -28.65 -23.89 21.10
CA VAL A 88 -28.97 -25.33 21.02
C VAL A 88 -30.25 -25.63 21.79
N PHE A 89 -31.10 -26.41 21.16
CA PHE A 89 -32.37 -26.85 21.77
C PHE A 89 -32.57 -28.37 21.64
N LYS A 90 -33.49 -28.88 22.41
CA LYS A 90 -33.99 -30.24 22.27
C LYS A 90 -35.51 -30.23 22.42
N GLU A 91 -36.19 -30.88 21.49
CA GLU A 91 -37.65 -31.08 21.62
C GLU A 91 -37.96 -31.86 22.92
N ASN A 92 -38.86 -31.36 23.70
CA ASN A 92 -39.24 -31.96 24.99
C ASN A 92 -40.76 -31.92 25.15
N ALA A 93 -41.36 -33.06 25.53
CA ALA A 93 -42.79 -33.15 25.82
C ALA A 93 -43.15 -32.18 26.96
N GLY A 94 -44.19 -31.39 26.73
CA GLY A 94 -44.63 -30.38 27.70
C GLY A 94 -44.17 -28.96 27.44
N PHE A 95 -43.25 -28.73 26.48
CA PHE A 95 -42.79 -27.39 26.10
C PHE A 95 -43.09 -27.10 24.62
N ASN A 96 -43.63 -25.93 24.32
CA ASN A 96 -43.61 -25.41 22.92
C ASN A 96 -42.27 -24.78 22.64
N VAL A 97 -41.26 -25.61 22.30
CA VAL A 97 -39.87 -25.18 22.10
C VAL A 97 -39.79 -24.15 21.00
N LYS A 98 -40.52 -24.32 19.90
CA LYS A 98 -40.51 -23.37 18.76
C LYS A 98 -41.01 -21.98 19.17
N PHE A 99 -42.03 -21.92 20.03
CA PHE A 99 -42.51 -20.64 20.54
C PHE A 99 -41.50 -19.96 21.46
N ILE A 100 -40.85 -20.73 22.34
CA ILE A 100 -39.79 -20.23 23.24
C ILE A 100 -38.63 -19.67 22.41
N LEU A 101 -38.16 -20.44 21.43
CA LEU A 101 -37.04 -20.01 20.56
C LEU A 101 -37.40 -18.73 19.79
N LYS A 102 -38.59 -18.63 19.21
CA LYS A 102 -39.06 -17.44 18.51
C LYS A 102 -39.03 -16.19 19.39
N LYS A 103 -39.53 -16.30 20.61
CA LYS A 103 -39.51 -15.21 21.60
C LYS A 103 -38.07 -14.84 22.00
N LEU A 104 -37.24 -15.84 22.22
CA LEU A 104 -35.86 -15.67 22.62
C LEU A 104 -35.03 -14.96 21.53
N VAL A 105 -35.12 -15.42 20.28
CA VAL A 105 -34.45 -14.80 19.14
C VAL A 105 -34.89 -13.35 18.97
N ALA A 106 -36.22 -13.09 19.00
CA ALA A 106 -36.74 -11.73 18.91
C ALA A 106 -36.21 -10.81 20.03
N ALA A 107 -36.08 -11.32 21.27
CA ALA A 107 -35.55 -10.57 22.40
C ALA A 107 -34.03 -10.28 22.22
N LEU A 108 -33.27 -11.25 21.70
CA LEU A 108 -31.84 -11.11 21.42
C LEU A 108 -31.56 -10.17 20.24
N GLU A 109 -32.29 -10.32 19.13
CA GLU A 109 -32.17 -9.42 17.95
C GLU A 109 -32.64 -7.99 18.29
N GLY A 110 -33.63 -7.84 19.14
CA GLY A 110 -34.06 -6.54 19.65
C GLY A 110 -33.07 -5.88 20.65
N SER A 111 -31.95 -6.54 20.97
CA SER A 111 -30.90 -5.98 21.80
C SER A 111 -29.99 -5.03 20.96
N ASN A 112 -29.22 -4.19 21.65
CA ASN A 112 -28.20 -3.35 20.97
C ASN A 112 -26.89 -4.10 20.67
N LEU A 113 -26.83 -5.43 20.92
CA LEU A 113 -25.71 -6.27 20.61
C LEU A 113 -25.72 -6.63 19.13
N LYS A 114 -24.55 -6.55 18.48
CA LYS A 114 -24.37 -7.10 17.12
C LYS A 114 -24.27 -8.63 17.24
N LEU A 115 -25.41 -9.34 17.18
CA LEU A 115 -25.45 -10.80 17.33
C LEU A 115 -25.61 -11.51 15.99
N ASN A 116 -24.90 -12.62 15.82
CA ASN A 116 -25.15 -13.62 14.80
C ASN A 116 -25.59 -14.92 15.48
N ILE A 117 -26.90 -15.23 15.40
CA ILE A 117 -27.52 -16.33 16.13
C ILE A 117 -27.70 -17.51 15.19
N LYS A 118 -27.01 -18.62 15.47
CA LYS A 118 -27.27 -19.91 14.83
C LYS A 118 -28.12 -20.76 15.76
N ILE A 119 -29.13 -21.42 15.21
CA ILE A 119 -30.07 -22.31 15.97
C ILE A 119 -29.84 -23.72 15.46
N CYS A 120 -29.67 -24.68 16.37
CA CYS A 120 -29.43 -26.06 16.03
C CYS A 120 -30.08 -26.99 17.04
N GLU A 121 -30.74 -28.05 16.56
CA GLU A 121 -31.23 -29.15 17.43
C GLU A 121 -30.05 -30.00 17.90
N LEU A 122 -30.05 -30.43 19.16
CA LEU A 122 -28.97 -31.20 19.76
C LEU A 122 -28.55 -32.39 18.93
N ASP A 123 -29.51 -33.18 18.47
CA ASP A 123 -29.25 -34.45 17.79
C ASP A 123 -28.81 -34.23 16.34
N GLU A 124 -28.99 -33.04 15.78
CA GLU A 124 -28.57 -32.68 14.41
C GLU A 124 -27.18 -32.07 14.33
N ILE A 125 -26.57 -31.62 15.43
CA ILE A 125 -25.28 -30.88 15.43
C ILE A 125 -24.24 -31.61 14.63
N PHE A 126 -24.07 -32.90 14.80
CA PHE A 126 -23.03 -33.67 14.11
C PHE A 126 -23.31 -33.78 12.61
N GLU A 127 -24.53 -34.22 12.24
CA GLU A 127 -24.92 -34.49 10.86
C GLU A 127 -24.92 -33.20 10.02
N ALA A 128 -25.47 -32.10 10.58
CA ALA A 128 -25.51 -30.80 9.90
C ALA A 128 -24.15 -30.20 9.64
N HIS A 129 -23.15 -30.47 10.50
CA HIS A 129 -21.88 -29.72 10.47
C HIS A 129 -20.62 -30.56 10.25
N LYS A 130 -20.73 -31.90 10.15
CA LYS A 130 -19.59 -32.81 10.01
C LYS A 130 -18.70 -32.51 8.78
N ASN A 131 -19.21 -31.86 7.74
CA ASN A 131 -18.48 -31.48 6.54
C ASN A 131 -18.25 -29.96 6.40
N ASP A 132 -18.76 -29.15 7.32
CA ASP A 132 -18.60 -27.69 7.28
C ASP A 132 -17.38 -27.27 8.11
N HIS A 133 -16.25 -27.05 7.42
CA HIS A 133 -14.99 -26.64 8.04
C HIS A 133 -15.07 -25.25 8.70
N LYS A 134 -15.93 -24.34 8.21
CA LYS A 134 -16.13 -23.02 8.81
C LYS A 134 -16.82 -23.12 10.15
N THR A 135 -17.91 -23.89 10.23
CA THR A 135 -18.61 -24.14 11.51
C THR A 135 -17.73 -24.94 12.48
N LYS A 136 -16.91 -25.88 11.99
CA LYS A 136 -15.93 -26.58 12.84
C LYS A 136 -14.86 -25.62 13.40
N ALA A 137 -14.43 -24.60 12.64
CA ALA A 137 -13.58 -23.55 13.18
C ALA A 137 -14.30 -22.77 14.30
N ALA A 138 -15.58 -22.42 14.11
CA ALA A 138 -16.40 -21.80 15.14
C ALA A 138 -16.53 -22.66 16.41
N PHE A 139 -16.52 -23.96 16.25
CA PHE A 139 -16.57 -24.94 17.32
C PHE A 139 -15.22 -25.25 17.97
N SER A 140 -14.13 -24.68 17.51
CA SER A 140 -12.79 -24.89 18.08
C SER A 140 -12.73 -24.52 19.56
N ARG A 141 -13.50 -23.50 19.96
CA ARG A 141 -13.74 -23.12 21.34
C ARG A 141 -15.17 -22.71 21.51
N ILE A 142 -15.77 -23.22 22.59
CA ILE A 142 -17.15 -22.91 22.97
C ILE A 142 -17.21 -22.51 24.44
N ARG A 143 -18.14 -21.64 24.79
CA ARG A 143 -18.33 -21.17 26.16
C ARG A 143 -19.79 -21.05 26.49
N TYR A 144 -20.17 -21.68 27.61
CA TYR A 144 -21.56 -21.60 28.14
C TYR A 144 -21.90 -20.17 28.53
N ILE A 145 -23.08 -19.69 28.13
CA ILE A 145 -23.64 -18.41 28.57
C ILE A 145 -24.80 -18.64 29.54
N CYS A 146 -25.90 -19.27 29.11
CA CYS A 146 -27.08 -19.50 29.93
C CYS A 146 -27.94 -20.68 29.41
N GLY A 147 -29.03 -21.01 30.10
CA GLY A 147 -29.92 -22.11 29.78
C GLY A 147 -29.53 -23.41 30.48
N SER A 148 -29.96 -24.56 29.95
CA SER A 148 -29.74 -25.89 30.56
C SER A 148 -28.25 -26.28 30.50
N ARG A 149 -27.64 -26.54 31.67
CA ARG A 149 -26.27 -27.03 31.77
C ARG A 149 -26.13 -28.48 31.28
N THR A 150 -27.18 -29.28 31.49
CA THR A 150 -27.23 -30.67 31.01
C THR A 150 -27.23 -30.70 29.48
N LEU A 151 -28.05 -29.84 28.85
CA LEU A 151 -28.08 -29.70 27.39
C LEU A 151 -26.73 -29.18 26.85
N TYR A 152 -26.12 -28.22 27.55
CA TYR A 152 -24.78 -27.73 27.18
C TYR A 152 -23.74 -28.86 27.20
N LYS A 153 -23.71 -29.73 28.23
CA LYS A 153 -22.79 -30.87 28.30
C LYS A 153 -23.00 -31.83 27.12
N ALA A 154 -24.27 -32.13 26.79
CA ALA A 154 -24.61 -32.95 25.63
C ALA A 154 -24.20 -32.28 24.30
N ALA A 155 -24.51 -31.00 24.10
CA ALA A 155 -24.11 -30.24 22.95
C ALA A 155 -22.55 -30.19 22.79
N ARG A 156 -21.85 -29.98 23.88
CA ARG A 156 -20.38 -30.02 23.90
C ARG A 156 -19.82 -31.35 23.39
N SER A 157 -20.43 -32.48 23.78
CA SER A 157 -20.04 -33.81 23.32
C SER A 157 -20.22 -33.94 21.79
N GLN A 158 -21.38 -33.54 21.26
CA GLN A 158 -21.65 -33.55 19.81
C GLN A 158 -20.71 -32.61 19.04
N ILE A 159 -20.45 -31.44 19.56
CA ILE A 159 -19.48 -30.45 18.98
C ILE A 159 -18.08 -31.06 18.94
N TYR A 160 -17.64 -31.73 19.97
CA TYR A 160 -16.31 -32.36 19.98
C TYR A 160 -16.24 -33.49 18.94
N LYS A 161 -17.26 -34.35 18.86
CA LYS A 161 -17.33 -35.37 17.81
C LYS A 161 -17.32 -34.76 16.40
N THR A 162 -17.99 -33.63 16.19
CA THR A 162 -18.02 -32.90 14.92
C THR A 162 -16.62 -32.37 14.56
N ARG A 163 -15.88 -31.83 15.51
CA ARG A 163 -14.51 -31.32 15.31
C ARG A 163 -13.52 -32.40 14.96
N GLU A 164 -13.59 -33.56 15.62
CA GLU A 164 -12.69 -34.68 15.40
C GLU A 164 -12.90 -35.35 14.04
N PHE A 165 -14.12 -35.26 13.51
CA PHE A 165 -14.41 -35.83 12.19
C PHE A 165 -13.63 -35.10 11.08
N ASN A 166 -12.85 -35.86 10.31
CA ASN A 166 -11.97 -35.35 9.26
C ASN A 166 -11.00 -34.25 9.75
N ALA A 167 -10.40 -34.43 10.92
CA ALA A 167 -9.54 -33.45 11.59
C ALA A 167 -8.37 -32.96 10.70
N GLN A 168 -7.85 -33.82 9.80
CA GLN A 168 -6.81 -33.47 8.83
C GLN A 168 -7.29 -32.35 7.88
N GLU A 169 -8.46 -32.50 7.30
CA GLU A 169 -9.02 -31.49 6.38
C GLU A 169 -9.39 -30.20 7.12
N ASN A 170 -9.82 -30.29 8.38
CA ASN A 170 -10.04 -29.12 9.21
C ASN A 170 -8.74 -28.32 9.42
N LEU A 171 -7.66 -29.00 9.80
CA LEU A 171 -6.35 -28.36 10.00
C LEU A 171 -5.81 -27.77 8.70
N LYS A 172 -6.02 -28.46 7.57
CA LYS A 172 -5.67 -27.94 6.25
C LYS A 172 -6.47 -26.68 5.89
N PHE A 173 -7.76 -26.65 6.23
CA PHE A 173 -8.62 -25.47 6.07
C PHE A 173 -8.09 -24.29 6.90
N TYR A 174 -7.71 -24.48 8.17
CA TYR A 174 -7.16 -23.43 9.03
C TYR A 174 -5.82 -22.92 8.49
N ALA A 175 -4.94 -23.85 8.10
CA ALA A 175 -3.65 -23.49 7.52
C ALA A 175 -3.79 -22.72 6.21
N LYS A 176 -4.77 -23.06 5.37
CA LYS A 176 -5.06 -22.33 4.13
C LYS A 176 -5.56 -20.90 4.40
N ASN A 177 -6.51 -20.72 5.32
CA ASN A 177 -7.05 -19.40 5.65
C ASN A 177 -6.00 -18.49 6.31
N LEU A 178 -5.10 -19.06 7.09
CA LEU A 178 -3.94 -18.37 7.65
C LEU A 178 -2.86 -18.06 6.59
N GLY A 179 -2.87 -18.75 5.45
CA GLY A 179 -1.78 -18.65 4.48
C GLY A 179 -0.47 -19.26 5.00
N ALA A 180 -0.55 -20.32 5.83
CA ALA A 180 0.60 -20.90 6.53
C ALA A 180 1.67 -21.52 5.60
N PHE A 181 1.31 -21.80 4.35
CA PHE A 181 2.20 -22.36 3.32
C PHE A 181 2.51 -21.37 2.18
N ASN A 182 2.06 -20.13 2.29
CA ASN A 182 2.29 -19.09 1.30
C ASN A 182 3.47 -18.20 1.70
N GLU A 183 4.00 -17.45 0.73
CA GLU A 183 4.91 -16.36 1.03
C GLU A 183 4.24 -15.35 1.95
N ILE A 184 5.04 -14.72 2.82
CA ILE A 184 4.55 -13.72 3.76
C ILE A 184 4.34 -12.41 2.98
N PRO A 185 3.10 -11.90 2.92
CA PRO A 185 2.82 -10.62 2.28
C PRO A 185 3.51 -9.46 3.02
N ASN A 186 3.67 -8.34 2.34
CA ASN A 186 4.17 -7.11 2.97
C ASN A 186 3.11 -6.49 3.89
N ILE A 187 3.56 -5.89 5.00
CA ILE A 187 2.69 -5.22 5.97
C ILE A 187 2.26 -3.87 5.40
N ARG A 188 0.95 -3.66 5.34
CA ARG A 188 0.34 -2.39 4.92
C ARG A 188 0.39 -1.36 6.04
N GLN A 189 0.43 -0.07 5.68
CA GLN A 189 0.39 1.04 6.65
C GLN A 189 -1.02 1.31 7.20
N GLU A 190 -2.05 0.98 6.43
CA GLU A 190 -3.47 1.06 6.83
C GLU A 190 -4.05 -0.36 6.82
N PRO A 191 -3.66 -1.23 7.78
CA PRO A 191 -4.11 -2.61 7.79
C PRO A 191 -5.53 -2.74 8.33
N ASP A 192 -6.27 -3.70 7.81
CA ASP A 192 -7.43 -4.25 8.49
C ASP A 192 -6.93 -5.10 9.68
N LEU A 193 -7.11 -4.58 10.90
CA LEU A 193 -6.66 -5.21 12.14
C LEU A 193 -7.33 -6.57 12.42
N LYS A 194 -8.36 -6.90 11.64
CA LYS A 194 -9.04 -8.19 11.69
C LYS A 194 -8.52 -9.15 10.64
N ASN A 195 -8.43 -8.71 9.37
CA ASN A 195 -8.27 -9.59 8.22
C ASN A 195 -6.86 -9.59 7.62
N ASP A 196 -6.11 -8.48 7.74
CA ASP A 196 -4.77 -8.39 7.16
C ASP A 196 -3.73 -9.18 7.96
N LEU A 197 -2.53 -9.28 7.43
CA LEU A 197 -1.40 -10.03 7.96
C LEU A 197 -1.16 -9.71 9.44
N GLY A 198 -1.17 -10.72 10.29
CA GLY A 198 -0.98 -10.57 11.74
C GLY A 198 -2.18 -9.99 12.48
N GLY A 199 -3.33 -9.82 11.84
CA GLY A 199 -4.57 -9.38 12.48
C GLY A 199 -5.22 -10.44 13.38
N THR A 200 -6.38 -10.10 13.97
CA THR A 200 -7.05 -11.01 14.91
C THR A 200 -7.55 -12.31 14.27
N ASN A 201 -7.68 -12.38 12.94
CA ASN A 201 -7.96 -13.63 12.24
C ASN A 201 -6.78 -14.60 12.28
N ASP A 202 -5.53 -14.11 12.20
CA ASP A 202 -4.35 -14.96 12.31
C ASP A 202 -4.30 -15.62 13.70
N ILE A 203 -4.60 -14.86 14.75
CA ILE A 203 -4.70 -15.39 16.14
C ILE A 203 -5.85 -16.40 16.25
N TYR A 204 -6.99 -16.11 15.65
CA TYR A 204 -8.15 -17.00 15.66
C TYR A 204 -7.86 -18.35 14.98
N TYR A 205 -7.30 -18.35 13.76
CA TYR A 205 -6.96 -19.61 13.08
C TYR A 205 -5.82 -20.38 13.75
N LEU A 206 -4.88 -19.68 14.39
CA LEU A 206 -3.90 -20.32 15.28
C LEU A 206 -4.58 -21.05 16.42
N ASN A 207 -5.53 -20.40 17.10
CA ASN A 207 -6.31 -21.00 18.20
C ASN A 207 -7.12 -22.20 17.69
N CYS A 208 -7.77 -22.08 16.52
CA CYS A 208 -8.50 -23.18 15.90
C CYS A 208 -7.61 -24.41 15.65
N ALA A 209 -6.39 -24.17 15.15
CA ALA A 209 -5.45 -25.24 14.85
C ALA A 209 -4.94 -25.95 16.11
N LEU A 210 -4.59 -25.18 17.14
CA LEU A 210 -4.01 -25.72 18.38
C LEU A 210 -5.07 -26.33 19.33
N ASN A 211 -6.29 -25.76 19.39
CA ASN A 211 -7.38 -26.27 20.24
C ASN A 211 -8.20 -27.37 19.55
N GLY A 212 -8.25 -27.34 18.21
CA GLY A 212 -9.18 -28.16 17.44
C GLY A 212 -8.84 -29.66 17.37
N PHE A 213 -7.66 -30.08 17.83
CA PHE A 213 -7.15 -31.40 17.53
C PHE A 213 -7.14 -32.40 18.71
N GLU A 214 -6.88 -31.89 19.92
CA GLU A 214 -6.82 -32.73 21.13
C GLU A 214 -7.53 -32.02 22.28
N ASN A 215 -8.67 -32.56 22.71
CA ASN A 215 -9.52 -31.92 23.71
C ASN A 215 -8.89 -31.82 25.12
N GLU A 216 -7.88 -32.64 25.41
CA GLU A 216 -7.25 -32.73 26.72
C GLU A 216 -5.93 -31.96 26.85
N ILE A 217 -5.32 -31.54 25.71
CA ILE A 217 -4.04 -30.84 25.68
C ILE A 217 -4.24 -29.35 25.51
N SER A 218 -3.73 -28.58 26.45
CA SER A 218 -3.82 -27.11 26.39
C SER A 218 -3.09 -26.54 25.16
N MET A 219 -3.62 -25.47 24.57
CA MET A 219 -3.01 -24.72 23.49
C MET A 219 -1.55 -24.36 23.79
N ARG A 220 -1.25 -23.96 25.04
CA ARG A 220 0.11 -23.70 25.50
C ARG A 220 1.02 -24.90 25.32
N SER A 221 0.59 -26.08 25.78
CA SER A 221 1.40 -27.31 25.67
C SER A 221 1.62 -27.71 24.20
N GLN A 222 0.65 -27.46 23.31
CA GLN A 222 0.84 -27.71 21.88
C GLN A 222 1.85 -26.73 21.25
N ALA A 223 1.77 -25.44 21.57
CA ALA A 223 2.69 -24.43 21.06
C ALA A 223 4.14 -24.69 21.53
N LEU A 224 4.32 -25.05 22.81
CA LEU A 224 5.64 -25.32 23.40
C LEU A 224 6.36 -26.55 22.83
N LYS A 225 5.72 -27.34 21.96
CA LYS A 225 6.40 -28.38 21.18
C LYS A 225 7.30 -27.79 20.08
N PHE A 226 7.07 -26.53 19.66
CA PHE A 226 7.73 -25.92 18.51
C PHE A 226 8.44 -24.60 18.84
N ILE A 227 8.00 -23.90 19.89
CA ILE A 227 8.57 -22.62 20.34
C ILE A 227 8.86 -22.71 21.85
N ASP A 228 9.76 -21.82 22.32
CA ASP A 228 10.05 -21.74 23.75
C ASP A 228 9.09 -20.79 24.50
N GLU A 229 9.22 -20.75 25.83
CA GLU A 229 8.38 -19.91 26.71
C GLU A 229 8.52 -18.42 26.41
N LYS A 230 9.71 -17.95 26.03
CA LYS A 230 9.96 -16.53 25.70
C LYS A 230 9.27 -16.17 24.39
N GLU A 231 9.40 -17.03 23.40
CA GLU A 231 8.75 -16.90 22.09
C GLU A 231 7.22 -16.88 22.23
N LEU A 232 6.67 -17.79 23.07
CA LEU A 232 5.24 -17.85 23.36
C LEU A 232 4.75 -16.60 24.11
N SER A 233 5.53 -16.13 25.07
CA SER A 233 5.22 -14.87 25.79
C SER A 233 5.22 -13.68 24.82
N ALA A 234 6.22 -13.57 23.94
CA ALA A 234 6.30 -12.51 22.94
C ALA A 234 5.08 -12.53 21.99
N LEU A 235 4.67 -13.71 21.52
CA LEU A 235 3.46 -13.88 20.70
C LEU A 235 2.19 -13.41 21.44
N ASN A 236 2.05 -13.79 22.71
CA ASN A 236 0.90 -13.41 23.50
C ASN A 236 0.85 -11.89 23.76
N LEU A 237 1.98 -11.26 24.05
CA LEU A 237 2.07 -9.81 24.23
C LEU A 237 1.76 -9.05 22.92
N ALA A 238 2.26 -9.55 21.79
CA ALA A 238 1.94 -8.97 20.49
C ALA A 238 0.45 -9.07 20.16
N ALA A 239 -0.16 -10.24 20.37
CA ALA A 239 -1.59 -10.45 20.17
C ALA A 239 -2.44 -9.55 21.08
N ASP A 240 -2.04 -9.39 22.34
CA ASP A 240 -2.70 -8.50 23.31
C ASP A 240 -2.64 -7.04 22.88
N PHE A 241 -1.48 -6.60 22.38
CA PHE A 241 -1.30 -5.23 21.91
C PHE A 241 -2.16 -4.94 20.67
N ILE A 242 -2.22 -5.87 19.69
CA ILE A 242 -3.07 -5.73 18.51
C ILE A 242 -4.55 -5.61 18.92
N LEU A 243 -5.00 -6.43 19.86
CA LEU A 243 -6.37 -6.39 20.35
C LEU A 243 -6.69 -5.07 21.07
N CYS A 244 -5.71 -4.51 21.79
CA CYS A 244 -5.83 -3.21 22.42
C CYS A 244 -5.98 -2.09 21.38
N VAL A 245 -5.11 -2.05 20.35
CA VAL A 245 -5.20 -1.06 19.26
C VAL A 245 -6.53 -1.21 18.51
N LYS A 246 -6.93 -2.45 18.18
CA LYS A 246 -8.21 -2.72 17.54
C LYS A 246 -9.40 -2.19 18.36
N SER A 247 -9.37 -2.39 19.66
CA SER A 247 -10.41 -1.89 20.56
C SER A 247 -10.45 -0.36 20.61
N ALA A 248 -9.27 0.30 20.63
CA ALA A 248 -9.16 1.75 20.57
C ALA A 248 -9.65 2.29 19.22
N GLN A 249 -9.28 1.65 18.12
CA GLN A 249 -9.76 1.99 16.77
C GLN A 249 -11.28 1.90 16.68
N ASN A 250 -11.87 0.81 17.20
CA ASN A 250 -13.33 0.63 17.17
C ASN A 250 -14.09 1.61 18.07
N LEU A 251 -13.45 2.16 19.10
CA LEU A 251 -14.04 3.22 19.92
C LEU A 251 -13.96 4.59 19.24
N SER A 252 -12.93 4.82 18.40
CA SER A 252 -12.74 6.07 17.65
C SER A 252 -13.55 6.11 16.34
N SER A 253 -13.71 4.95 15.71
CA SER A 253 -14.47 4.79 14.46
C SER A 253 -14.96 3.35 14.35
N ASP A 254 -16.21 3.08 14.06
CA ASP A 254 -16.79 1.73 13.96
C ASP A 254 -16.21 0.92 12.77
N SER A 255 -14.87 0.88 12.66
CA SER A 255 -14.09 0.24 11.58
C SER A 255 -12.97 -0.61 12.13
N ASP A 256 -12.72 -1.75 11.48
CA ASP A 256 -11.55 -2.61 11.76
C ASP A 256 -10.29 -2.17 10.98
N VAL A 257 -10.42 -1.24 10.02
CA VAL A 257 -9.28 -0.67 9.27
C VAL A 257 -8.60 0.41 10.12
N PHE A 258 -7.31 0.27 10.30
CA PHE A 258 -6.50 1.25 11.01
C PHE A 258 -6.52 2.59 10.27
N ASP A 259 -6.97 3.64 10.95
CA ASP A 259 -7.09 4.99 10.42
C ASP A 259 -5.99 5.90 10.99
N PRO A 260 -4.99 6.28 10.19
CA PRO A 260 -3.93 7.18 10.63
C PRO A 260 -4.42 8.54 11.12
N ALA A 261 -5.55 9.03 10.59
CA ALA A 261 -6.13 10.30 11.04
C ALA A 261 -6.62 10.22 12.50
N LYS A 262 -6.92 9.02 12.98
CA LYS A 262 -7.35 8.75 14.36
C LYS A 262 -6.22 8.36 15.30
N LEU A 263 -4.98 8.30 14.83
CA LEU A 263 -3.84 7.78 15.59
C LEU A 263 -3.62 8.49 16.93
N ASN A 264 -3.82 9.80 17.00
CA ASN A 264 -3.71 10.56 18.25
C ASN A 264 -4.82 10.18 19.25
N GLU A 265 -6.04 9.98 18.77
CA GLU A 265 -7.18 9.54 19.58
C GLU A 265 -6.98 8.10 20.09
N ILE A 266 -6.57 7.19 19.21
CA ILE A 266 -6.19 5.82 19.54
C ILE A 266 -5.11 5.82 20.64
N THR A 267 -4.06 6.63 20.46
CA THR A 267 -2.97 6.77 21.41
C THR A 267 -3.48 7.23 22.77
N ALA A 268 -4.36 8.23 22.81
CA ALA A 268 -4.95 8.75 24.04
C ALA A 268 -5.85 7.71 24.75
N LEU A 269 -6.55 6.85 23.99
CA LEU A 269 -7.35 5.75 24.53
C LEU A 269 -6.51 4.62 25.13
N MET A 270 -5.27 4.42 24.65
CA MET A 270 -4.38 3.37 25.14
C MET A 270 -3.49 3.81 26.29
N GLN A 271 -3.27 5.11 26.51
CA GLN A 271 -2.32 5.61 27.49
C GLN A 271 -2.99 6.09 28.78
N THR A 272 -2.41 5.67 29.90
CA THR A 272 -2.87 6.06 31.23
C THR A 272 -2.28 7.38 31.74
N LYS A 273 -1.07 7.78 31.31
CA LYS A 273 -0.40 9.02 31.78
C LYS A 273 0.80 9.39 30.88
N SER A 274 0.67 10.21 29.88
CA SER A 274 1.83 10.85 29.21
C SER A 274 1.50 12.26 28.71
N LYS A 275 2.45 13.21 28.90
CA LYS A 275 2.32 14.63 28.52
C LYS A 275 2.66 14.93 27.05
N LYS A 276 3.15 13.95 26.27
CA LYS A 276 3.60 14.14 24.87
C LYS A 276 2.87 13.18 23.92
N THR A 277 1.70 13.57 23.48
CA THR A 277 0.82 12.70 22.68
C THR A 277 1.38 12.43 21.27
N GLN A 278 2.05 13.40 20.65
CA GLN A 278 2.51 13.29 19.25
C GLN A 278 3.74 12.38 19.07
N GLU A 279 4.72 12.45 19.96
CA GLU A 279 5.89 11.55 19.93
C GLU A 279 5.51 10.09 20.22
N ASN A 280 4.44 9.89 20.99
CA ASN A 280 3.95 8.57 21.36
C ASN A 280 3.14 7.89 20.24
N SER A 281 2.54 8.65 19.33
CA SER A 281 1.71 8.13 18.24
C SER A 281 2.55 7.34 17.23
N SER A 282 3.71 7.85 16.83
CA SER A 282 4.64 7.14 15.94
C SER A 282 5.16 5.84 16.59
N VAL A 283 5.46 5.85 17.89
CA VAL A 283 5.90 4.65 18.61
C VAL A 283 4.80 3.59 18.65
N ILE A 284 3.54 3.99 18.82
CA ILE A 284 2.40 3.05 18.85
C ILE A 284 2.20 2.41 17.48
N SER A 285 2.25 3.18 16.39
CA SER A 285 2.10 2.62 15.04
C SER A 285 3.26 1.68 14.70
N GLN A 286 4.51 2.04 14.99
CA GLN A 286 5.66 1.15 14.81
C GLN A 286 5.51 -0.15 15.60
N LYS A 287 5.09 -0.06 16.86
CA LYS A 287 4.85 -1.23 17.71
C LYS A 287 3.71 -2.08 17.16
N LEU A 288 2.65 -1.47 16.62
CA LEU A 288 1.55 -2.20 15.98
C LEU A 288 2.07 -3.05 14.83
N PHE A 289 2.82 -2.46 13.90
CA PHE A 289 3.34 -3.19 12.73
C PHE A 289 4.34 -4.28 13.14
N SER A 290 5.20 -4.01 14.12
CA SER A 290 6.09 -5.03 14.69
C SER A 290 5.32 -6.18 15.35
N CYS A 291 4.24 -5.88 16.09
CA CYS A 291 3.38 -6.90 16.69
C CYS A 291 2.63 -7.71 15.62
N MET A 292 2.09 -7.06 14.60
CA MET A 292 1.41 -7.74 13.49
C MET A 292 2.37 -8.66 12.74
N HIS A 293 3.61 -8.19 12.46
CA HIS A 293 4.65 -9.01 11.87
C HIS A 293 4.96 -10.25 12.74
N SER A 294 5.17 -10.05 14.03
CA SER A 294 5.43 -11.15 14.97
C SER A 294 4.29 -12.17 14.98
N VAL A 295 3.03 -11.73 15.12
CA VAL A 295 1.86 -12.61 15.10
C VAL A 295 1.80 -13.38 13.78
N ALA A 296 2.04 -12.72 12.66
CA ALA A 296 2.02 -13.34 11.34
C ALA A 296 3.04 -14.48 11.21
N ILE A 297 4.28 -14.25 11.64
CA ILE A 297 5.36 -15.24 11.57
C ILE A 297 5.09 -16.42 12.52
N PHE A 298 4.79 -16.13 13.78
CA PHE A 298 4.56 -17.16 14.78
C PHE A 298 3.34 -18.02 14.48
N SER A 299 2.22 -17.40 14.07
CA SER A 299 0.98 -18.12 13.75
C SER A 299 1.19 -19.09 12.59
N ARG A 300 1.82 -18.62 11.51
CA ARG A 300 2.13 -19.46 10.34
C ARG A 300 3.09 -20.57 10.67
N TYR A 301 4.15 -20.26 11.42
CA TYR A 301 5.13 -21.26 11.83
C TYR A 301 4.50 -22.36 12.70
N LEU A 302 3.73 -21.96 13.72
CA LEU A 302 3.09 -22.92 14.63
C LEU A 302 2.08 -23.80 13.89
N VAL A 303 1.21 -23.23 13.06
CA VAL A 303 0.21 -23.99 12.32
C VAL A 303 0.87 -24.90 11.27
N ALA A 304 1.85 -24.43 10.53
CA ALA A 304 2.59 -25.25 9.56
C ALA A 304 3.36 -26.38 10.25
N SER A 305 4.00 -26.10 11.39
CA SER A 305 4.75 -27.09 12.17
C SER A 305 3.81 -28.13 12.78
N PHE A 306 2.69 -27.69 13.34
CA PHE A 306 1.67 -28.59 13.88
C PHE A 306 1.08 -29.49 12.80
N TYR A 307 0.72 -28.92 11.64
CA TYR A 307 0.24 -29.67 10.49
C TYR A 307 1.25 -30.73 10.05
N ARG A 308 2.50 -30.36 9.89
CA ARG A 308 3.59 -31.30 9.47
C ARG A 308 3.86 -32.39 10.51
N SER A 309 3.77 -32.04 11.79
CA SER A 309 3.98 -33.03 12.88
C SER A 309 2.90 -34.10 12.94
N LYS A 310 1.65 -33.74 12.63
CA LYS A 310 0.49 -34.67 12.72
C LYS A 310 0.30 -35.48 11.44
N PHE A 311 0.61 -34.91 10.28
CA PHE A 311 0.32 -35.52 8.97
C PHE A 311 1.58 -35.80 8.17
N LYS A 312 2.51 -36.49 8.79
CA LYS A 312 3.68 -37.05 8.11
C LYS A 312 3.26 -38.12 7.08
N SER A 313 2.79 -37.70 5.90
CA SER A 313 2.73 -38.66 4.79
C SER A 313 4.15 -38.99 4.39
N LYS A 314 4.51 -40.26 4.44
CA LYS A 314 5.84 -40.77 4.00
C LYS A 314 6.21 -40.27 2.60
N ALA A 315 5.22 -40.04 1.72
CA ALA A 315 5.41 -39.58 0.36
C ALA A 315 5.97 -38.15 0.30
N LYS A 316 5.36 -37.17 1.00
CA LYS A 316 5.85 -35.79 1.02
C LYS A 316 7.23 -35.63 1.67
N PHE A 317 7.55 -36.47 2.65
CA PHE A 317 8.88 -36.47 3.27
C PHE A 317 9.94 -37.03 2.31
N ASN A 318 9.58 -37.93 1.42
CA ASN A 318 10.47 -38.47 0.38
C ASN A 318 10.70 -37.47 -0.74
N GLU A 319 9.69 -36.66 -1.08
CA GLU A 319 9.82 -35.51 -2.00
C GLU A 319 10.78 -34.45 -1.45
N LEU A 320 10.70 -34.15 -0.15
CA LEU A 320 11.66 -33.27 0.53
C LEU A 320 13.10 -33.87 0.57
N ARG A 321 13.25 -35.17 0.65
CA ARG A 321 14.56 -35.83 0.58
C ARG A 321 15.23 -35.71 -0.79
N ALA A 322 14.47 -35.77 -1.86
CA ALA A 322 14.98 -35.61 -3.21
C ALA A 322 15.58 -34.21 -3.48
N GLY A 323 15.14 -33.19 -2.71
CA GLY A 323 15.61 -31.82 -2.83
C GLY A 323 16.62 -31.39 -1.76
N ARG A 324 17.32 -32.26 -1.05
CA ARG A 324 18.35 -31.92 -0.06
C ARG A 324 19.51 -31.18 -0.70
N LEU A 325 19.78 -29.97 -0.23
CA LEU A 325 20.83 -29.11 -0.76
C LEU A 325 22.19 -29.25 -0.06
N GLY A 326 22.39 -30.26 0.76
CA GLY A 326 23.69 -30.58 1.40
C GLY A 326 24.08 -29.65 2.58
N ASN A 327 23.44 -28.51 2.73
CA ASN A 327 23.73 -27.47 3.73
C ASN A 327 22.68 -27.33 4.83
N GLY A 328 21.79 -28.32 4.96
CA GLY A 328 20.67 -28.30 5.93
C GLY A 328 19.37 -27.72 5.40
N PHE A 329 19.38 -27.11 4.23
CA PHE A 329 18.17 -26.71 3.51
C PHE A 329 17.62 -27.83 2.63
N TYR A 330 16.31 -27.77 2.42
CA TYR A 330 15.58 -28.64 1.51
C TYR A 330 14.83 -27.80 0.51
N ARG A 331 14.76 -28.22 -0.74
CA ARG A 331 14.05 -27.54 -1.80
C ARG A 331 12.95 -28.42 -2.38
N PHE A 332 11.76 -27.86 -2.47
CA PHE A 332 10.66 -28.41 -3.26
C PHE A 332 10.22 -27.32 -4.26
N GLU A 333 10.31 -27.63 -5.55
CA GLU A 333 10.17 -26.62 -6.63
C GLU A 333 11.10 -25.42 -6.40
N SER A 334 10.55 -24.21 -6.25
CA SER A 334 11.29 -22.99 -5.92
C SER A 334 11.32 -22.68 -4.42
N THR A 335 10.68 -23.49 -3.55
CA THR A 335 10.52 -23.18 -2.14
C THR A 335 11.58 -23.87 -1.30
N ILE A 336 12.20 -23.10 -0.40
CA ILE A 336 13.23 -23.54 0.56
C ILE A 336 12.56 -23.85 1.90
N TYR A 337 12.87 -25.04 2.44
CA TYR A 337 12.38 -25.54 3.72
C TYR A 337 13.53 -25.89 4.65
N VAL A 338 13.23 -25.88 5.94
CA VAL A 338 14.13 -26.35 7.00
C VAL A 338 13.40 -27.38 7.88
N PRO A 339 14.07 -28.44 8.36
CA PRO A 339 13.48 -29.40 9.28
C PRO A 339 12.99 -28.76 10.58
N LEU A 340 11.87 -29.26 11.14
CA LEU A 340 11.17 -28.66 12.27
C LEU A 340 12.04 -28.42 13.52
N HIS A 341 13.06 -29.23 13.75
CA HIS A 341 13.90 -29.15 14.95
C HIS A 341 15.33 -28.67 14.63
N ALA A 342 15.52 -28.06 13.45
CA ALA A 342 16.80 -27.49 13.10
C ALA A 342 17.03 -26.16 13.84
N HIS A 343 18.21 -26.00 14.39
CA HIS A 343 18.65 -24.77 15.04
C HIS A 343 19.91 -24.24 14.35
N PRO A 344 19.96 -22.94 14.00
CA PRO A 344 21.15 -22.35 13.43
C PRO A 344 22.23 -22.16 14.50
N LYS A 345 23.51 -22.27 14.10
CA LYS A 345 24.64 -22.00 15.00
C LYS A 345 24.82 -20.50 15.23
N SER A 346 24.79 -19.71 14.16
CA SER A 346 24.94 -18.26 14.18
C SER A 346 24.38 -17.67 12.90
N LEU A 347 24.18 -16.34 12.84
CA LEU A 347 23.78 -15.66 11.62
C LEU A 347 24.80 -15.82 10.50
N VAL A 348 26.09 -15.74 10.79
CA VAL A 348 27.18 -16.01 9.82
C VAL A 348 27.01 -17.38 9.18
N SER A 349 26.72 -18.42 9.98
CA SER A 349 26.50 -19.76 9.44
C SER A 349 25.30 -19.83 8.51
N VAL A 350 24.22 -19.11 8.83
CA VAL A 350 23.00 -19.01 8.00
C VAL A 350 23.30 -18.28 6.69
N LEU A 351 24.01 -17.14 6.75
CA LEU A 351 24.38 -16.38 5.54
C LEU A 351 25.26 -17.24 4.59
N LYS A 352 26.24 -17.99 5.14
CA LYS A 352 27.03 -18.94 4.36
C LYS A 352 26.15 -19.99 3.70
N GLN A 353 25.18 -20.57 4.44
CA GLN A 353 24.23 -21.52 3.90
C GLN A 353 23.35 -20.90 2.79
N LEU A 354 22.86 -19.68 2.96
CA LEU A 354 22.08 -18.96 1.95
C LEU A 354 22.89 -18.69 0.69
N LEU A 355 24.16 -18.39 0.80
CA LEU A 355 25.06 -18.18 -0.33
C LEU A 355 25.35 -19.46 -1.14
N THR A 356 25.19 -20.64 -0.56
CA THR A 356 25.32 -21.91 -1.30
C THR A 356 24.11 -22.22 -2.18
N LEU A 357 22.99 -21.52 -2.00
CA LEU A 357 21.85 -21.62 -2.90
C LEU A 357 22.23 -21.10 -4.30
N GLY A 358 21.70 -21.71 -5.37
CA GLY A 358 21.88 -21.21 -6.74
C GLY A 358 21.35 -19.76 -6.89
N ASP A 359 21.83 -19.03 -7.87
CA ASP A 359 21.35 -17.65 -8.15
C ASP A 359 20.05 -17.67 -8.97
N THR A 360 18.96 -18.10 -8.32
CA THR A 360 17.61 -18.16 -8.88
C THR A 360 16.61 -17.57 -7.88
N ALA A 361 15.43 -17.23 -8.35
CA ALA A 361 14.35 -16.76 -7.48
C ALA A 361 13.81 -17.91 -6.62
N TYR A 362 13.98 -17.81 -5.32
CA TYR A 362 13.45 -18.74 -4.32
C TYR A 362 12.30 -18.14 -3.54
N LYS A 363 11.43 -19.01 -3.05
CA LYS A 363 10.47 -18.75 -1.99
C LYS A 363 10.99 -19.38 -0.71
N PHE A 364 10.82 -18.69 0.41
CA PHE A 364 11.21 -19.21 1.70
C PHE A 364 9.96 -19.60 2.49
N ASP A 365 9.85 -20.89 2.81
CA ASP A 365 8.81 -21.38 3.69
C ASP A 365 8.99 -20.79 5.10
N VAL A 366 7.91 -20.66 5.85
CA VAL A 366 7.95 -20.14 7.22
C VAL A 366 8.90 -20.90 8.14
N SER A 367 9.17 -22.20 7.87
CA SER A 367 10.18 -22.96 8.61
C SER A 367 11.59 -22.45 8.39
N ALA A 368 11.91 -22.03 7.16
CA ALA A 368 13.21 -21.43 6.84
C ALA A 368 13.32 -20.01 7.43
N ILE A 369 12.26 -19.21 7.35
CA ILE A 369 12.21 -17.88 7.97
C ILE A 369 12.40 -17.98 9.47
N PHE A 370 11.71 -18.91 10.13
CA PHE A 370 11.82 -19.10 11.57
C PHE A 370 13.19 -19.66 12.00
N TYR A 371 13.82 -20.49 11.16
CA TYR A 371 15.20 -20.92 11.34
C TYR A 371 16.17 -19.74 11.30
N ILE A 372 16.02 -18.84 10.31
CA ILE A 372 16.81 -17.60 10.20
C ILE A 372 16.59 -16.71 11.42
N LYS A 373 15.33 -16.52 11.87
CA LYS A 373 14.95 -15.72 13.04
C LYS A 373 15.65 -16.15 14.32
N ARG A 374 15.88 -17.45 14.48
CA ARG A 374 16.59 -18.01 15.65
C ARG A 374 18.12 -17.89 15.57
N ALA A 375 18.65 -17.39 14.46
CA ALA A 375 20.09 -17.20 14.29
C ALA A 375 20.61 -16.06 15.17
N ARG A 376 21.54 -16.37 16.06
CA ARG A 376 22.13 -15.36 16.94
C ARG A 376 23.22 -14.58 16.23
N ILE A 377 23.29 -13.27 16.50
CA ILE A 377 24.36 -12.39 16.04
C ILE A 377 25.29 -12.20 17.24
N ASN A 378 26.56 -12.63 17.10
CA ASN A 378 27.59 -12.30 18.07
C ASN A 378 28.21 -10.94 17.72
N LYS A 379 28.66 -10.18 18.72
CA LYS A 379 29.24 -8.83 18.52
C LYS A 379 30.45 -8.83 17.55
N ASN A 380 31.19 -9.93 17.49
CA ASN A 380 32.39 -10.05 16.66
C ASN A 380 32.08 -10.49 15.22
N ASP A 381 30.84 -10.87 14.91
CA ASP A 381 30.45 -11.44 13.61
C ASP A 381 29.99 -10.36 12.62
N PHE A 382 30.03 -9.08 13.02
CA PHE A 382 29.44 -8.00 12.20
C PHE A 382 30.14 -7.82 10.85
N GLU A 383 31.50 -7.77 10.86
CA GLU A 383 32.27 -7.56 9.63
C GLU A 383 32.11 -8.73 8.65
N GLU A 384 32.17 -9.95 9.16
CA GLU A 384 31.94 -11.14 8.36
C GLU A 384 30.51 -11.21 7.82
N SER A 385 29.51 -10.87 8.63
CA SER A 385 28.11 -10.81 8.21
C SER A 385 27.89 -9.75 7.14
N ALA A 386 28.54 -8.59 7.26
CA ALA A 386 28.46 -7.51 6.29
C ALA A 386 29.09 -7.90 4.93
N GLU A 387 30.25 -8.59 4.95
CA GLU A 387 30.89 -9.07 3.72
C GLU A 387 30.07 -10.17 3.03
N LEU A 388 29.49 -11.10 3.80
CA LEU A 388 28.60 -12.12 3.27
C LEU A 388 27.32 -11.48 2.70
N PHE A 389 26.80 -10.45 3.34
CA PHE A 389 25.64 -9.71 2.84
C PHE A 389 25.95 -8.97 1.54
N LYS A 390 27.14 -8.40 1.41
CA LYS A 390 27.61 -7.82 0.16
C LYS A 390 27.65 -8.86 -0.98
N GLN A 391 28.06 -10.11 -0.69
CA GLN A 391 28.00 -11.19 -1.66
C GLN A 391 26.54 -11.53 -2.03
N ILE A 392 25.59 -11.45 -1.08
CA ILE A 392 24.16 -11.59 -1.39
C ILE A 392 23.70 -10.49 -2.34
N LEU A 393 24.07 -9.21 -2.11
CA LEU A 393 23.70 -8.09 -2.98
C LEU A 393 24.23 -8.25 -4.42
N ARG A 394 25.33 -8.97 -4.62
CA ARG A 394 25.89 -9.27 -5.94
C ARG A 394 25.06 -10.24 -6.79
N ARG A 395 24.15 -10.99 -6.18
CA ARG A 395 23.30 -11.96 -6.87
C ARG A 395 22.25 -11.29 -7.74
N ASN A 396 21.84 -11.94 -8.82
CA ASN A 396 20.76 -11.42 -9.67
C ASN A 396 19.40 -11.52 -8.96
N HIS A 397 19.24 -12.49 -8.06
CA HIS A 397 18.05 -12.74 -7.27
C HIS A 397 18.31 -12.55 -5.77
N ALA A 398 18.92 -11.41 -5.39
CA ALA A 398 19.18 -11.08 -3.99
C ALA A 398 17.90 -10.80 -3.19
N HIS A 399 16.88 -10.19 -3.83
CA HIS A 399 15.65 -9.79 -3.17
C HIS A 399 14.99 -10.92 -2.37
N CYS A 400 14.91 -12.13 -2.90
CA CYS A 400 14.25 -13.24 -2.19
C CYS A 400 14.96 -13.60 -0.87
N ILE A 401 16.28 -13.52 -0.82
CA ILE A 401 17.07 -13.72 0.40
C ILE A 401 16.91 -12.54 1.33
N ILE A 402 16.97 -11.31 0.82
CA ILE A 402 16.82 -10.08 1.61
C ILE A 402 15.43 -10.02 2.26
N LYS A 403 14.37 -10.40 1.51
CA LYS A 403 13.01 -10.49 2.06
C LYS A 403 12.92 -11.54 3.17
N ALA A 404 13.51 -12.72 2.98
CA ALA A 404 13.53 -13.75 4.02
C ALA A 404 14.29 -13.29 5.28
N LEU A 405 15.39 -12.54 5.11
CA LEU A 405 16.13 -11.92 6.21
C LEU A 405 15.31 -10.83 6.91
N LEU A 406 14.53 -10.02 6.17
CA LEU A 406 13.62 -9.02 6.74
C LEU A 406 12.49 -9.69 7.52
N ASP A 407 11.82 -10.69 6.93
CA ASP A 407 10.74 -11.44 7.57
C ASP A 407 11.21 -12.14 8.86
N ALA A 408 12.46 -12.57 8.89
CA ALA A 408 13.11 -13.12 10.06
C ALA A 408 13.64 -12.08 11.05
N GLU A 409 13.52 -10.78 10.75
CA GLU A 409 14.14 -9.65 11.48
C GLU A 409 15.69 -9.72 11.54
N ALA A 410 16.29 -10.69 10.88
CA ALA A 410 17.74 -10.89 10.84
C ALA A 410 18.46 -9.82 9.99
N LEU A 411 17.78 -9.25 8.98
CA LEU A 411 18.31 -8.14 8.18
C LEU A 411 18.70 -6.95 9.04
N LEU A 412 17.93 -6.65 10.08
CA LEU A 412 18.14 -5.51 10.98
C LEU A 412 19.43 -5.65 11.81
N GLY A 413 19.85 -6.86 12.06
CA GLY A 413 21.13 -7.13 12.70
C GLY A 413 22.34 -6.92 11.79
N ILE A 414 22.17 -7.08 10.48
CA ILE A 414 23.21 -6.89 9.46
C ILE A 414 23.22 -5.42 9.00
N VAL A 415 22.06 -4.92 8.61
CA VAL A 415 21.84 -3.55 8.11
C VAL A 415 21.21 -2.72 9.21
N LYS A 416 21.97 -2.51 10.29
CA LYS A 416 21.51 -1.75 11.47
C LYS A 416 20.85 -0.40 11.17
N PRO A 417 21.27 0.35 10.14
CA PRO A 417 20.60 1.59 9.75
C PRO A 417 19.10 1.46 9.48
N LEU A 418 18.58 0.28 9.16
CA LEU A 418 17.16 0.05 8.95
C LEU A 418 16.37 -0.29 10.22
N GLU A 419 17.03 -0.54 11.36
CA GLU A 419 16.38 -1.04 12.56
C GLU A 419 15.28 -0.08 13.06
N HIS A 420 15.58 1.22 13.15
CA HIS A 420 14.63 2.23 13.62
C HIS A 420 13.51 2.53 12.62
N ALA A 421 13.76 2.33 11.32
CA ALA A 421 12.81 2.65 10.24
C ALA A 421 12.01 1.43 9.77
N SER A 422 12.40 0.21 10.14
CA SER A 422 11.82 -1.03 9.58
C SER A 422 10.30 -1.07 9.67
N HIS A 423 9.73 -0.73 10.80
CA HIS A 423 8.29 -0.69 11.03
C HIS A 423 7.72 0.73 11.06
N LEU A 424 8.50 1.73 10.62
CA LEU A 424 8.01 3.09 10.48
C LEU A 424 6.99 3.18 9.35
N ALA A 425 5.90 3.90 9.57
CA ALA A 425 4.92 4.24 8.56
C ALA A 425 4.96 5.73 8.22
N GLU A 426 4.78 6.03 6.96
CA GLU A 426 4.56 7.38 6.46
C GLU A 426 3.13 7.49 5.93
N PHE A 427 2.28 8.11 6.70
CA PHE A 427 0.88 8.31 6.34
C PHE A 427 0.70 9.51 5.41
N ASP A 428 1.46 9.52 4.31
CA ASP A 428 1.43 10.58 3.29
C ASP A 428 0.41 10.32 2.19
N GLY A 429 -0.20 9.15 2.25
CA GLY A 429 -1.19 8.74 1.29
C GLY A 429 -0.65 8.09 0.03
N TYR A 430 0.65 7.99 -0.16
CA TYR A 430 1.29 7.36 -1.32
C TYR A 430 1.87 5.99 -0.97
N HIS A 431 2.57 5.91 0.15
CA HIS A 431 3.20 4.69 0.59
C HIS A 431 2.16 3.68 1.09
N LYS A 432 2.22 2.47 0.57
CA LYS A 432 1.33 1.36 0.98
C LYS A 432 1.91 0.53 2.12
N PHE A 433 3.24 0.48 2.23
CA PHE A 433 3.98 -0.42 3.10
C PHE A 433 4.87 0.37 4.07
N THR A 434 5.28 -0.28 5.16
CA THR A 434 6.27 0.30 6.08
C THR A 434 7.59 0.55 5.36
N VAL A 435 8.42 1.45 5.90
CA VAL A 435 9.70 1.86 5.28
C VAL A 435 10.61 0.65 5.00
N GLY A 436 10.74 -0.28 5.93
CA GLY A 436 11.55 -1.49 5.71
C GLY A 436 11.05 -2.36 4.56
N GLU A 437 9.74 -2.56 4.48
CA GLU A 437 9.12 -3.31 3.38
C GLU A 437 9.27 -2.57 2.04
N HIS A 438 9.09 -1.25 2.04
CA HIS A 438 9.28 -0.41 0.87
C HIS A 438 10.71 -0.48 0.34
N CYS A 439 11.73 -0.36 1.20
CA CYS A 439 13.14 -0.47 0.82
C CYS A 439 13.48 -1.84 0.21
N VAL A 440 13.01 -2.93 0.82
CA VAL A 440 13.24 -4.28 0.30
C VAL A 440 12.48 -4.51 -1.01
N LEU A 441 11.25 -4.00 -1.11
CA LEU A 441 10.44 -4.08 -2.33
C LEU A 441 11.09 -3.30 -3.50
N SER A 442 11.75 -2.17 -3.21
CA SER A 442 12.51 -1.41 -4.21
C SER A 442 13.60 -2.25 -4.86
N VAL A 443 14.29 -3.11 -4.10
CA VAL A 443 15.27 -4.07 -4.64
C VAL A 443 14.61 -5.10 -5.57
N LYS A 444 13.40 -5.56 -5.24
CA LYS A 444 12.64 -6.46 -6.12
C LYS A 444 12.38 -5.83 -7.49
N PHE A 445 12.01 -4.55 -7.52
CA PHE A 445 11.77 -3.85 -8.77
C PHE A 445 13.05 -3.65 -9.59
N ALA A 446 14.23 -3.49 -8.96
CA ALA A 446 15.50 -3.46 -9.67
C ALA A 446 15.86 -4.81 -10.32
N GLU A 447 15.44 -5.93 -9.73
CA GLU A 447 15.67 -7.28 -10.28
C GLU A 447 14.59 -7.70 -11.31
N ASN A 448 13.43 -7.03 -11.33
CA ASN A 448 12.27 -7.38 -12.17
C ASN A 448 11.75 -6.15 -12.93
N ILE A 449 12.64 -5.47 -13.65
CA ILE A 449 12.29 -4.27 -14.41
C ILE A 449 11.41 -4.64 -15.61
N LYS A 450 10.21 -4.05 -15.67
CA LYS A 450 9.23 -4.27 -16.76
C LYS A 450 9.39 -3.26 -17.92
N ASP A 451 9.86 -2.04 -17.62
CA ASP A 451 10.09 -1.00 -18.63
C ASP A 451 11.35 -1.33 -19.43
N LYS A 452 11.22 -1.42 -20.77
CA LYS A 452 12.33 -1.81 -21.67
C LYS A 452 13.49 -0.82 -21.63
N PHE A 453 13.21 0.47 -21.52
CA PHE A 453 14.26 1.50 -21.47
C PHE A 453 15.03 1.42 -20.16
N VAL A 454 14.34 1.33 -19.03
CA VAL A 454 14.99 1.17 -17.72
C VAL A 454 15.78 -0.14 -17.66
N LYS A 455 15.25 -1.20 -18.26
CA LYS A 455 15.94 -2.49 -18.35
C LYS A 455 17.24 -2.38 -19.13
N SER A 456 17.28 -1.67 -20.25
CA SER A 456 18.52 -1.46 -20.99
C SER A 456 19.56 -0.70 -20.16
N LEU A 457 19.16 0.33 -19.42
CA LEU A 457 20.05 1.07 -18.52
C LEU A 457 20.61 0.17 -17.41
N TYR A 458 19.79 -0.73 -16.85
CA TYR A 458 20.22 -1.67 -15.82
C TYR A 458 21.18 -2.74 -16.38
N ASP A 459 20.93 -3.25 -17.59
CA ASP A 459 21.75 -4.29 -18.21
C ASP A 459 23.17 -3.80 -18.55
N GLU A 460 23.32 -2.52 -18.82
CA GLU A 460 24.62 -1.88 -19.01
C GLU A 460 25.45 -1.69 -17.72
N LEU A 461 24.84 -1.86 -16.53
CA LEU A 461 25.57 -1.74 -15.28
C LEU A 461 26.49 -2.95 -15.06
N CYS A 462 27.73 -2.67 -14.67
CA CYS A 462 28.63 -3.69 -14.16
C CYS A 462 28.14 -4.27 -12.81
N LEU A 463 28.73 -5.36 -12.37
CA LEU A 463 28.35 -6.03 -11.13
C LEU A 463 28.44 -5.10 -9.91
N GLU A 464 29.49 -4.28 -9.83
CA GLU A 464 29.65 -3.28 -8.75
C GLU A 464 28.55 -2.24 -8.80
N GLY A 465 28.17 -1.77 -10.00
CA GLY A 465 27.07 -0.81 -10.19
C GLY A 465 25.72 -1.39 -9.74
N ARG A 466 25.42 -2.64 -10.08
CA ARG A 466 24.20 -3.33 -9.61
C ARG A 466 24.20 -3.55 -8.10
N THR A 467 25.37 -3.85 -7.52
CA THR A 467 25.52 -4.02 -6.07
C THR A 467 25.30 -2.72 -5.33
N LEU A 468 25.90 -1.63 -5.84
CA LEU A 468 25.72 -0.27 -5.32
C LEU A 468 24.27 0.19 -5.40
N LEU A 469 23.61 -0.05 -6.54
CA LEU A 469 22.19 0.26 -6.75
C LEU A 469 21.31 -0.43 -5.69
N LYS A 470 21.48 -1.72 -5.47
CA LYS A 470 20.70 -2.48 -4.48
C LYS A 470 20.95 -2.00 -3.06
N LEU A 471 22.18 -1.65 -2.73
CA LEU A 471 22.51 -1.07 -1.43
C LEU A 471 21.87 0.31 -1.26
N ALA A 472 21.92 1.16 -2.31
CA ALA A 472 21.27 2.46 -2.28
C ALA A 472 19.75 2.33 -2.12
N LEU A 473 19.10 1.39 -2.82
CA LEU A 473 17.68 1.08 -2.69
C LEU A 473 17.30 0.59 -1.28
N LEU A 474 18.18 -0.16 -0.61
CA LEU A 474 17.93 -0.60 0.77
C LEU A 474 18.03 0.55 1.77
N LEU A 475 18.83 1.56 1.49
CA LEU A 475 19.17 2.62 2.46
C LEU A 475 18.62 4.00 2.08
N HIS A 476 17.89 4.15 0.94
CA HIS A 476 17.45 5.47 0.49
C HIS A 476 16.57 6.20 1.52
N ASP A 477 15.77 5.45 2.26
CA ASP A 477 14.87 5.94 3.28
C ASP A 477 15.36 5.71 4.73
N ALA A 478 16.60 5.26 4.91
CA ALA A 478 17.15 4.99 6.24
C ALA A 478 17.29 6.24 7.14
N GLY A 479 17.12 7.44 6.61
CA GLY A 479 17.09 8.69 7.36
C GLY A 479 15.72 9.04 7.97
N LYS A 480 14.64 8.37 7.55
CA LYS A 480 13.28 8.65 8.01
C LYS A 480 13.12 8.36 9.51
N GLY A 481 12.39 9.20 10.20
CA GLY A 481 12.12 9.07 11.64
C GLY A 481 13.24 9.54 12.57
N LEU A 482 14.37 10.03 12.06
CA LEU A 482 15.50 10.53 12.86
C LEU A 482 15.52 12.06 13.06
N GLY A 483 14.52 12.73 12.50
CA GLY A 483 14.43 14.21 12.52
C GLY A 483 15.32 14.87 11.46
N GLY A 484 14.95 16.10 11.07
CA GLY A 484 15.63 16.82 10.00
C GLY A 484 15.26 16.30 8.59
N ASP A 485 16.05 16.71 7.60
CA ASP A 485 15.93 16.27 6.22
C ASP A 485 16.40 14.81 6.11
N HIS A 486 15.45 13.90 5.84
CA HIS A 486 15.74 12.46 5.80
C HIS A 486 16.71 12.06 4.71
N GLU A 487 16.78 12.81 3.60
CA GLU A 487 17.72 12.58 2.49
C GLU A 487 19.15 12.91 2.93
N VAL A 488 19.33 14.01 3.69
CA VAL A 488 20.63 14.40 4.26
C VAL A 488 21.08 13.37 5.28
N VAL A 489 20.21 13.03 6.22
CA VAL A 489 20.49 12.04 7.28
C VAL A 489 20.77 10.67 6.65
N GLY A 490 19.92 10.23 5.70
CA GLY A 490 20.08 8.97 4.97
C GLY A 490 21.40 8.89 4.21
N SER A 491 21.82 9.96 3.53
CA SER A 491 23.09 10.01 2.80
C SER A 491 24.31 9.86 3.72
N ASN A 492 24.27 10.43 4.91
CA ASN A 492 25.31 10.27 5.93
C ASN A 492 25.34 8.83 6.49
N ILE A 493 24.17 8.26 6.75
CA ILE A 493 24.02 6.87 7.15
C ILE A 493 24.59 5.93 6.08
N PHE A 494 24.24 6.17 4.80
CA PHE A 494 24.78 5.41 3.69
C PHE A 494 26.30 5.47 3.66
N ARG A 495 26.90 6.66 3.76
CA ARG A 495 28.34 6.86 3.80
C ARG A 495 29.00 6.01 4.89
N ALA A 496 28.49 6.08 6.10
CA ALA A 496 29.03 5.34 7.24
C ALA A 496 28.89 3.82 7.09
N TYR A 497 27.78 3.34 6.52
CA TYR A 497 27.57 1.91 6.31
C TYR A 497 28.37 1.38 5.12
N ALA A 498 28.44 2.10 4.00
CA ALA A 498 29.19 1.74 2.81
C ALA A 498 30.70 1.63 3.09
N ALA A 499 31.23 2.50 3.96
CA ALA A 499 32.62 2.42 4.43
C ALA A 499 32.90 1.10 5.15
N LYS A 500 31.96 0.59 5.96
CA LYS A 500 32.09 -0.72 6.64
C LYS A 500 32.04 -1.91 5.67
N LEU A 501 31.42 -1.73 4.49
CA LEU A 501 31.41 -2.74 3.42
C LEU A 501 32.66 -2.69 2.54
N ASN A 502 33.65 -1.85 2.86
CA ASN A 502 34.87 -1.66 2.07
C ASN A 502 34.57 -1.37 0.58
N LEU A 503 33.59 -0.49 0.32
CA LEU A 503 33.33 -0.01 -1.04
C LEU A 503 34.40 1.04 -1.44
N SER A 504 34.70 1.12 -2.75
CA SER A 504 35.60 2.16 -3.26
C SER A 504 35.05 3.57 -2.97
N GLN A 505 35.95 4.55 -2.77
CA GLN A 505 35.54 5.93 -2.51
C GLN A 505 34.63 6.48 -3.60
N LYS A 506 34.85 6.11 -4.87
CA LYS A 506 34.01 6.48 -6.00
C LYS A 506 32.58 5.90 -5.79
N ALA A 507 32.46 4.62 -5.45
CA ALA A 507 31.15 3.99 -5.19
C ALA A 507 30.44 4.62 -3.99
N VAL A 508 31.18 4.95 -2.92
CA VAL A 508 30.63 5.64 -1.75
C VAL A 508 30.06 7.00 -2.15
N ASN A 509 30.80 7.80 -2.92
CA ASN A 509 30.36 9.12 -3.36
C ASN A 509 29.11 9.03 -4.24
N ILE A 510 29.09 8.14 -5.23
CA ILE A 510 27.91 7.91 -6.08
C ILE A 510 26.72 7.49 -5.19
N GLY A 511 26.88 6.52 -4.30
CA GLY A 511 25.79 6.06 -3.44
C GLY A 511 25.24 7.13 -2.49
N VAL A 512 26.12 7.99 -1.96
CA VAL A 512 25.73 9.15 -1.15
C VAL A 512 24.87 10.11 -1.97
N THR A 513 25.28 10.40 -3.22
CA THR A 513 24.50 11.25 -4.15
C THR A 513 23.15 10.62 -4.46
N LEU A 514 23.12 9.32 -4.72
CA LEU A 514 21.88 8.60 -5.02
C LEU A 514 20.88 8.64 -3.86
N VAL A 515 21.33 8.40 -2.63
CA VAL A 515 20.48 8.48 -1.44
C VAL A 515 20.05 9.92 -1.18
N ARG A 516 20.97 10.89 -1.32
CA ARG A 516 20.70 12.32 -1.11
C ARG A 516 19.66 12.87 -2.06
N TYR A 517 19.58 12.36 -3.28
CA TYR A 517 18.76 12.91 -4.35
C TYR A 517 17.83 11.87 -4.98
N HIS A 518 17.41 10.85 -4.21
CA HIS A 518 16.58 9.76 -4.73
C HIS A 518 15.17 10.22 -5.19
N THR A 519 14.63 11.31 -4.62
CA THR A 519 13.36 11.90 -5.03
C THR A 519 13.51 12.91 -6.16
N LEU A 520 14.71 13.50 -6.31
CA LEU A 520 14.96 14.67 -7.13
C LEU A 520 14.50 14.50 -8.59
N MET A 521 14.79 13.36 -9.21
CA MET A 521 14.45 13.14 -10.63
C MET A 521 12.91 13.09 -10.82
N ASN A 522 12.19 12.46 -9.89
CA ASN A 522 10.74 12.44 -9.90
C ASN A 522 10.16 13.83 -9.65
N ASP A 523 10.74 14.57 -8.73
CA ASP A 523 10.29 15.93 -8.41
C ASP A 523 10.50 16.89 -9.58
N VAL A 524 11.66 16.87 -10.21
CA VAL A 524 11.96 17.68 -11.40
C VAL A 524 11.01 17.31 -12.54
N ALA A 525 10.85 16.00 -12.83
CA ALA A 525 9.95 15.55 -13.89
C ALA A 525 8.49 15.99 -13.69
N ASN A 526 7.99 16.00 -12.45
CA ASN A 526 6.59 16.31 -12.15
C ASN A 526 6.33 17.78 -11.81
N ARG A 527 7.32 18.52 -11.31
CA ARG A 527 7.09 19.85 -10.70
C ARG A 527 7.80 20.98 -11.41
N GLU A 528 8.82 20.67 -12.24
CA GLU A 528 9.63 21.68 -12.88
C GLU A 528 9.52 21.62 -14.41
N ASP A 529 9.96 22.68 -15.07
CA ASP A 529 10.08 22.66 -16.51
C ASP A 529 11.38 22.00 -16.92
N ILE A 530 11.25 20.76 -17.44
CA ILE A 530 12.40 19.95 -17.90
C ILE A 530 13.08 20.50 -19.16
N TYR A 531 12.55 21.55 -19.77
CA TYR A 531 13.14 22.21 -20.95
C TYR A 531 13.80 23.53 -20.58
N ASP A 532 13.59 24.03 -19.35
CA ASP A 532 14.27 25.19 -18.83
C ASP A 532 15.74 24.90 -18.55
N GLN A 533 16.61 25.75 -19.05
CA GLN A 533 18.07 25.64 -18.94
C GLN A 533 18.52 25.60 -17.46
N HIS A 534 17.98 26.50 -16.65
CA HIS A 534 18.37 26.59 -15.24
C HIS A 534 17.97 25.35 -14.45
N THR A 535 16.79 24.82 -14.71
CA THR A 535 16.30 23.56 -14.12
C THR A 535 17.23 22.40 -14.47
N ILE A 536 17.58 22.24 -15.76
CA ILE A 536 18.50 21.17 -16.19
C ILE A 536 19.89 21.34 -15.59
N PHE A 537 20.44 22.55 -15.62
CA PHE A 537 21.76 22.82 -15.04
C PHE A 537 21.80 22.52 -13.53
N SER A 538 20.77 22.97 -12.79
CA SER A 538 20.65 22.68 -11.36
C SER A 538 20.55 21.18 -11.08
N PHE A 539 19.81 20.43 -11.91
CA PHE A 539 19.65 19.00 -11.78
C PHE A 539 20.95 18.23 -12.05
N ILE A 540 21.62 18.48 -13.19
CA ILE A 540 22.86 17.78 -13.56
C ILE A 540 24.03 18.11 -12.63
N SER A 541 24.11 19.35 -12.12
CA SER A 541 25.15 19.75 -11.17
C SER A 541 25.10 18.98 -9.86
N LYS A 542 23.91 18.56 -9.42
CA LYS A 542 23.73 17.75 -8.21
C LYS A 542 24.12 16.29 -8.43
N LEU A 543 23.94 15.76 -9.64
CA LEU A 543 24.28 14.36 -9.98
C LEU A 543 25.74 14.21 -10.40
N GLY A 544 26.32 15.19 -11.07
CA GLY A 544 27.75 15.32 -11.38
C GLY A 544 28.21 14.56 -12.61
N ASP A 545 27.69 13.40 -12.96
CA ASP A 545 28.14 12.59 -14.09
C ASP A 545 27.05 11.69 -14.71
N PRO A 546 27.21 11.24 -15.97
CA PRO A 546 26.24 10.39 -16.66
C PRO A 546 26.01 9.02 -15.99
N GLN A 547 26.99 8.44 -15.30
CA GLN A 547 26.84 7.18 -14.58
C GLN A 547 25.88 7.34 -13.40
N THR A 548 26.04 8.42 -12.64
CA THR A 548 25.14 8.76 -11.52
C THR A 548 23.74 9.08 -12.02
N LEU A 549 23.60 9.80 -13.15
CA LEU A 549 22.31 10.05 -13.79
C LEU A 549 21.58 8.74 -14.17
N ARG A 550 22.29 7.78 -14.75
CA ARG A 550 21.77 6.46 -15.09
C ARG A 550 21.23 5.72 -13.86
N LEU A 551 22.01 5.69 -12.78
CA LEU A 551 21.62 5.06 -11.53
C LEU A 551 20.44 5.80 -10.86
N ALA A 552 20.41 7.13 -10.91
CA ALA A 552 19.31 7.94 -10.40
C ALA A 552 17.99 7.63 -11.14
N TYR A 553 18.04 7.43 -12.45
CA TYR A 553 16.84 7.00 -13.21
C TYR A 553 16.32 5.65 -12.72
N ILE A 554 17.22 4.66 -12.58
CA ILE A 554 16.81 3.31 -12.15
C ILE A 554 16.26 3.33 -10.72
N ILE A 555 16.88 4.08 -9.80
CA ILE A 555 16.37 4.26 -8.43
C ILE A 555 14.98 4.86 -8.46
N THR A 556 14.77 5.95 -9.22
CA THR A 556 13.48 6.62 -9.35
C THR A 556 12.41 5.64 -9.83
N TYR A 557 12.69 4.83 -10.85
CA TYR A 557 11.78 3.78 -11.30
C TYR A 557 11.44 2.78 -10.19
N CYS A 558 12.46 2.28 -9.48
CA CYS A 558 12.28 1.27 -8.45
C CYS A 558 11.47 1.79 -7.25
N VAL A 559 11.78 2.99 -6.79
CA VAL A 559 11.12 3.64 -5.64
C VAL A 559 9.66 3.94 -5.95
N ILE A 560 9.36 4.53 -7.12
CA ILE A 560 7.98 4.81 -7.53
C ILE A 560 7.14 3.52 -7.57
N ASN A 561 7.66 2.46 -8.21
CA ASN A 561 6.92 1.19 -8.30
C ASN A 561 6.79 0.49 -6.93
N ALA A 562 7.76 0.65 -6.03
CA ALA A 562 7.68 0.12 -4.67
C ALA A 562 6.68 0.89 -3.80
N THR A 563 6.46 2.17 -4.08
CA THR A 563 5.43 2.99 -3.44
C THR A 563 4.03 2.56 -3.89
N ASP A 564 3.77 2.63 -5.19
CA ASP A 564 2.60 2.05 -5.86
C ASP A 564 2.89 1.90 -7.36
N GLU A 565 2.77 0.68 -7.92
CA GLU A 565 2.96 0.43 -9.36
C GLU A 565 2.05 1.33 -10.25
N LYS A 566 0.93 1.81 -9.72
CA LYS A 566 0.01 2.71 -10.43
C LYS A 566 0.57 4.12 -10.63
N LEU A 567 1.58 4.52 -9.86
CA LEU A 567 2.20 5.84 -9.96
C LEU A 567 3.15 5.94 -11.16
N TYR A 568 3.73 4.82 -11.60
CA TYR A 568 4.57 4.78 -12.79
C TYR A 568 3.70 4.70 -14.05
N THR A 569 3.06 5.81 -14.40
CA THR A 569 2.19 5.91 -15.58
C THR A 569 3.02 6.01 -16.87
N PRO A 570 2.46 5.67 -18.06
CA PRO A 570 3.12 5.87 -19.36
C PRO A 570 3.56 7.32 -19.59
N TYR A 571 2.80 8.27 -19.05
CA TYR A 571 3.11 9.69 -19.10
C TYR A 571 4.37 10.02 -18.28
N LEU A 572 4.42 9.61 -17.01
CA LEU A 572 5.60 9.82 -16.16
C LEU A 572 6.84 9.14 -16.75
N ALA A 573 6.69 7.92 -17.26
CA ALA A 573 7.77 7.21 -17.94
C ALA A 573 8.33 7.98 -19.15
N ARG A 574 7.46 8.69 -19.91
CA ARG A 574 7.90 9.56 -21.00
C ARG A 574 8.65 10.76 -20.48
N LEU A 575 8.13 11.48 -19.49
CA LEU A 575 8.78 12.65 -18.90
C LEU A 575 10.16 12.31 -18.34
N LEU A 576 10.29 11.20 -17.61
CA LEU A 576 11.56 10.75 -17.06
C LEU A 576 12.57 10.43 -18.18
N ARG A 577 12.12 9.83 -19.30
CA ARG A 577 12.99 9.55 -20.47
C ARG A 577 13.43 10.83 -21.17
N GLU A 578 12.53 11.79 -21.33
CA GLU A 578 12.84 13.10 -21.90
C GLU A 578 13.85 13.84 -21.03
N LEU A 579 13.61 13.92 -19.73
CA LEU A 579 14.55 14.51 -18.77
C LEU A 579 15.92 13.85 -18.84
N TYR A 580 15.96 12.50 -18.82
CA TYR A 580 17.20 11.74 -18.95
C TYR A 580 17.95 12.07 -20.24
N GLY A 581 17.24 12.10 -21.38
CA GLY A 581 17.83 12.39 -22.69
C GLY A 581 18.41 13.81 -22.78
N ILE A 582 17.68 14.80 -22.27
CA ILE A 582 18.13 16.21 -22.23
C ILE A 582 19.38 16.33 -21.34
N CYS A 583 19.35 15.72 -20.14
CA CYS A 583 20.50 15.76 -19.23
C CYS A 583 21.73 15.06 -19.81
N LEU A 584 21.56 13.90 -20.45
CA LEU A 584 22.68 13.18 -21.07
C LEU A 584 23.33 14.01 -22.16
N GLN A 585 22.54 14.64 -23.05
CA GLN A 585 23.03 15.55 -24.06
C GLN A 585 23.72 16.76 -23.46
N SER A 586 23.23 17.31 -22.36
CA SER A 586 23.80 18.46 -21.69
C SER A 586 25.15 18.16 -21.02
N PHE A 587 25.42 16.90 -20.66
CA PHE A 587 26.77 16.48 -20.23
C PHE A 587 27.79 16.43 -21.36
N GLU A 588 27.32 16.19 -22.60
CA GLU A 588 28.21 16.11 -23.78
C GLU A 588 28.48 17.48 -24.41
N ASP A 589 27.50 18.39 -24.34
CA ASP A 589 27.59 19.72 -24.98
C ASP A 589 26.81 20.77 -24.14
N GLU A 590 27.56 21.55 -23.37
CA GLU A 590 27.00 22.63 -22.53
C GLU A 590 26.25 23.69 -23.36
N ASN A 591 26.59 23.89 -24.64
CA ASN A 591 25.88 24.82 -25.51
C ASN A 591 24.46 24.39 -25.87
N LEU A 592 24.10 23.11 -25.64
CA LEU A 592 22.71 22.65 -25.81
C LEU A 592 21.78 23.15 -24.72
N LEU A 593 22.29 23.79 -23.69
CA LEU A 593 21.44 24.38 -22.64
C LEU A 593 20.68 25.62 -23.17
N ASP A 594 21.15 26.30 -24.20
CA ASP A 594 20.45 27.44 -24.79
C ASP A 594 19.30 27.00 -25.70
N GLU A 595 18.10 27.54 -25.49
CA GLU A 595 16.91 27.24 -26.30
C GLU A 595 17.10 27.55 -27.79
N ALA A 596 17.73 28.67 -28.11
CA ALA A 596 17.99 29.08 -29.48
C ALA A 596 18.93 28.08 -30.21
N THR A 597 20.00 27.65 -29.53
CA THR A 597 20.92 26.64 -30.05
C THR A 597 20.23 25.29 -30.29
N ARG A 598 19.36 24.89 -29.36
CA ARG A 598 18.52 23.66 -29.55
C ARG A 598 17.62 23.77 -30.76
N ARG A 599 17.00 24.93 -30.96
CA ARG A 599 16.12 25.16 -32.11
C ARG A 599 16.92 25.07 -33.44
N VAL A 600 18.02 25.75 -33.54
CA VAL A 600 18.90 25.71 -34.76
C VAL A 600 19.34 24.28 -35.09
N LYS A 601 19.80 23.53 -34.10
CA LYS A 601 20.18 22.11 -34.30
C LYS A 601 18.96 21.24 -34.74
N LYS A 602 17.78 21.48 -34.20
CA LYS A 602 16.58 20.77 -34.60
C LYS A 602 16.15 21.12 -36.04
N GLU A 603 16.20 22.38 -36.41
CA GLU A 603 15.94 22.85 -37.79
C GLU A 603 16.87 22.21 -38.82
N LEU A 604 18.18 22.15 -38.51
CA LEU A 604 19.14 21.44 -39.36
C LEU A 604 18.82 19.95 -39.48
N SER A 605 18.35 19.32 -38.39
CA SER A 605 17.89 17.92 -38.41
C SER A 605 16.62 17.72 -39.25
N ILE A 606 15.68 18.66 -39.20
CA ILE A 606 14.48 18.67 -40.03
C ILE A 606 14.88 18.78 -41.53
N ARG A 607 15.79 19.70 -41.88
CA ARG A 607 16.24 19.85 -43.27
C ARG A 607 16.85 18.57 -43.86
N ARG A 608 17.51 17.74 -43.02
CA ARG A 608 18.12 16.45 -43.43
C ARG A 608 17.09 15.30 -43.47
N ASN A 609 15.86 15.49 -43.06
CA ASN A 609 14.84 14.44 -43.02
C ASN A 609 14.26 14.21 -44.43
N ALA A 610 14.18 12.96 -44.88
CA ALA A 610 13.65 12.60 -46.18
C ALA A 610 12.17 13.03 -46.40
N LYS A 611 11.36 12.96 -45.31
CA LYS A 611 9.97 13.44 -45.38
C LYS A 611 9.89 14.95 -45.60
N PHE A 612 10.84 15.73 -45.07
CA PHE A 612 10.91 17.16 -45.29
C PHE A 612 11.25 17.49 -46.75
N ALA A 613 12.19 16.77 -47.36
CA ALA A 613 12.56 16.94 -48.77
C ALA A 613 11.36 16.77 -49.73
N ALA A 614 10.44 15.90 -49.40
CA ALA A 614 9.24 15.60 -50.17
C ALA A 614 8.08 16.63 -50.03
N LEU A 615 8.22 17.64 -49.17
CA LEU A 615 7.20 18.66 -48.92
C LEU A 615 7.20 19.75 -50.05
N SER A 616 6.07 20.44 -50.20
CA SER A 616 6.00 21.66 -51.00
C SER A 616 6.83 22.79 -50.37
N GLU A 617 7.41 23.66 -51.18
CA GLU A 617 8.23 24.78 -50.68
C GLU A 617 7.48 25.67 -49.66
N ASN A 618 6.21 25.96 -49.94
CA ASN A 618 5.33 26.70 -49.03
C ASN A 618 5.24 26.05 -47.64
N LEU A 619 5.10 24.73 -47.56
CA LEU A 619 5.02 24.05 -46.27
C LEU A 619 6.38 23.96 -45.59
N LYS A 620 7.47 23.88 -46.35
CA LYS A 620 8.83 23.95 -45.79
C LYS A 620 9.09 25.27 -45.09
N GLU A 621 8.70 26.39 -45.72
CA GLU A 621 8.81 27.73 -45.11
C GLU A 621 7.94 27.83 -43.85
N LYS A 622 6.68 27.41 -43.91
CA LYS A 622 5.77 27.45 -42.78
C LYS A 622 6.26 26.66 -41.56
N ILE A 623 6.96 25.53 -41.75
CA ILE A 623 7.54 24.77 -40.62
C ILE A 623 8.54 25.62 -39.86
N PHE A 624 9.33 26.45 -40.55
CA PHE A 624 10.32 27.30 -39.86
C PHE A 624 9.72 28.59 -39.32
N ASP A 625 8.51 28.98 -39.80
CA ASP A 625 7.74 30.11 -39.27
C ASP A 625 6.99 29.76 -37.97
N ILE A 626 7.01 28.49 -37.53
CA ILE A 626 6.42 28.10 -36.25
C ILE A 626 7.13 28.85 -35.11
N ARG A 627 6.38 29.65 -34.36
CA ARG A 627 6.92 30.50 -33.30
C ARG A 627 7.34 29.77 -32.04
N SER A 628 6.68 28.65 -31.73
CA SER A 628 6.91 27.91 -30.48
C SER A 628 8.27 27.19 -30.49
N ASN A 629 9.26 27.70 -29.77
CA ASN A 629 10.54 27.02 -29.52
C ASN A 629 10.31 25.69 -28.76
N LEU A 630 9.31 25.66 -27.90
CA LEU A 630 8.94 24.48 -27.11
C LEU A 630 8.53 23.29 -28.01
N LEU A 631 7.87 23.53 -29.14
CA LEU A 631 7.56 22.47 -30.13
C LEU A 631 8.83 21.83 -30.67
N PHE A 632 9.82 22.64 -31.05
CA PHE A 632 11.10 22.13 -31.55
C PHE A 632 11.90 21.39 -30.48
N ALA A 633 11.82 21.84 -29.24
CA ALA A 633 12.49 21.18 -28.13
C ALA A 633 11.89 19.78 -27.86
N LYS A 634 10.56 19.65 -27.89
CA LYS A 634 9.83 18.46 -27.46
C LYS A 634 9.72 17.36 -28.53
N TYR A 635 9.49 17.73 -29.78
CA TYR A 635 9.12 16.79 -30.82
C TYR A 635 10.30 16.39 -31.72
N GLN A 636 10.26 15.16 -32.21
CA GLN A 636 11.24 14.70 -33.20
C GLN A 636 10.96 15.33 -34.58
N PRO A 637 11.97 15.46 -35.44
CA PRO A 637 11.80 16.05 -36.78
C PRO A 637 10.64 15.48 -37.59
N ALA A 638 10.44 14.16 -37.54
CA ALA A 638 9.35 13.49 -38.23
C ALA A 638 7.96 13.88 -37.71
N ASP A 639 7.84 14.10 -36.39
CA ASP A 639 6.58 14.48 -35.74
C ASP A 639 6.23 15.93 -36.03
N ILE A 640 7.22 16.84 -36.01
CA ILE A 640 7.03 18.25 -36.37
C ILE A 640 6.53 18.36 -37.80
N ILE A 641 7.12 17.59 -38.73
CA ILE A 641 6.66 17.52 -40.11
C ILE A 641 5.20 17.00 -40.19
N GLY A 642 4.88 15.94 -39.49
CA GLY A 642 3.54 15.37 -39.45
C GLY A 642 2.48 16.34 -38.83
N ILE A 643 2.84 17.07 -37.77
CA ILE A 643 1.99 18.10 -37.19
C ILE A 643 1.73 19.22 -38.22
N ALA A 644 2.80 19.70 -38.88
CA ALA A 644 2.67 20.75 -39.89
C ALA A 644 1.82 20.33 -41.07
N GLN A 645 2.00 19.11 -41.61
CA GLN A 645 1.18 18.55 -42.67
C GLN A 645 -0.30 18.48 -42.31
N THR A 646 -0.59 18.01 -41.06
CA THR A 646 -1.96 17.92 -40.58
C THR A 646 -2.56 19.31 -40.39
N ALA A 647 -1.83 20.26 -39.84
CA ALA A 647 -2.27 21.63 -39.67
C ALA A 647 -2.54 22.33 -41.01
N GLN A 648 -1.72 22.02 -42.06
CA GLN A 648 -1.91 22.55 -43.39
C GLN A 648 -3.20 22.02 -44.00
N SER A 649 -3.53 20.74 -43.81
CA SER A 649 -4.73 20.09 -44.39
C SER A 649 -6.01 20.34 -43.58
N ALA A 650 -5.93 20.86 -42.35
CA ALA A 650 -7.09 21.13 -41.51
C ALA A 650 -7.76 22.46 -41.91
N ASP A 651 -9.03 22.42 -42.36
CA ASP A 651 -9.76 23.60 -42.84
C ASP A 651 -10.17 24.54 -41.72
N LYS A 652 -10.85 24.05 -40.67
CA LYS A 652 -11.26 24.87 -39.49
C LYS A 652 -10.92 24.24 -38.20
N LEU A 653 -11.28 22.99 -38.00
CA LEU A 653 -11.08 22.24 -36.77
C LEU A 653 -10.89 20.78 -37.14
N SER A 654 -9.82 20.17 -36.65
CA SER A 654 -9.59 18.72 -36.77
C SER A 654 -9.32 18.12 -35.39
N VAL A 655 -10.02 17.04 -35.07
CA VAL A 655 -9.87 16.32 -33.79
C VAL A 655 -9.50 14.88 -34.08
N ARG A 656 -8.40 14.42 -33.53
CA ARG A 656 -7.95 13.02 -33.59
C ARG A 656 -7.94 12.45 -32.17
N ILE A 657 -8.49 11.25 -32.01
CA ILE A 657 -8.55 10.54 -30.73
C ILE A 657 -7.81 9.21 -30.86
N GLN A 658 -6.89 8.96 -29.97
CA GLN A 658 -6.19 7.68 -29.80
C GLN A 658 -6.49 7.14 -28.39
N ASN A 659 -6.90 5.87 -28.32
CA ASN A 659 -7.35 5.23 -27.08
C ASN A 659 -6.71 3.83 -26.97
N HIS A 660 -5.39 3.79 -26.70
CA HIS A 660 -4.64 2.53 -26.57
C HIS A 660 -4.30 2.22 -25.11
N GLN A 661 -3.15 2.68 -24.64
CA GLN A 661 -2.75 2.56 -23.22
C GLN A 661 -3.35 3.67 -22.36
N SER A 662 -3.54 4.84 -22.94
CA SER A 662 -4.20 6.01 -22.37
C SER A 662 -4.99 6.71 -23.47
N LEU A 663 -5.97 7.52 -23.06
CA LEU A 663 -6.69 8.39 -23.99
C LEU A 663 -5.83 9.59 -24.34
N SER A 664 -5.59 9.81 -25.64
CA SER A 664 -4.91 10.99 -26.19
C SER A 664 -5.80 11.67 -27.22
N ILE A 665 -5.92 12.99 -27.11
CA ILE A 665 -6.73 13.82 -28.00
C ILE A 665 -5.84 14.89 -28.62
N GLU A 666 -5.76 14.92 -29.93
CA GLU A 666 -5.05 15.93 -30.70
C GLU A 666 -6.05 16.85 -31.41
N ILE A 667 -5.90 18.16 -31.26
CA ILE A 667 -6.78 19.17 -31.79
C ILE A 667 -5.95 20.15 -32.63
N TYR A 668 -6.38 20.39 -33.84
CA TYR A 668 -5.84 21.41 -34.73
C TYR A 668 -6.91 22.49 -34.94
N ALA A 669 -6.64 23.74 -34.51
CA ALA A 669 -7.59 24.85 -34.55
C ALA A 669 -6.98 26.07 -35.26
N GLN A 670 -7.83 26.89 -35.94
CA GLN A 670 -7.39 28.10 -36.65
C GLN A 670 -7.12 29.31 -35.72
N SER A 671 -7.60 29.25 -34.48
CA SER A 671 -7.41 30.26 -33.46
C SER A 671 -7.31 29.62 -32.09
N TYR A 672 -6.85 30.37 -31.09
CA TYR A 672 -6.76 29.85 -29.71
C TYR A 672 -8.15 29.50 -29.19
N PRO A 673 -8.46 28.26 -28.88
CA PRO A 673 -9.80 27.80 -28.56
C PRO A 673 -10.20 28.10 -27.11
N ASN A 674 -11.51 28.00 -26.84
CA ASN A 674 -12.02 28.15 -25.48
C ASN A 674 -11.77 26.88 -24.64
N LEU A 675 -10.57 26.79 -24.09
CA LEU A 675 -10.15 25.63 -23.29
C LEU A 675 -10.92 25.47 -21.98
N ALA A 676 -11.46 26.56 -21.42
CA ALA A 676 -12.26 26.50 -20.21
C ALA A 676 -13.54 25.69 -20.43
N VAL A 677 -14.24 25.89 -21.54
CA VAL A 677 -15.43 25.11 -21.92
C VAL A 677 -15.06 23.69 -22.23
N LEU A 678 -13.98 23.47 -22.98
CA LEU A 678 -13.51 22.13 -23.29
C LEU A 678 -13.20 21.32 -22.03
N LEU A 679 -12.39 21.87 -21.11
CA LEU A 679 -12.04 21.18 -19.88
C LEU A 679 -13.22 21.02 -18.90
N SER A 680 -14.19 21.93 -18.93
CA SER A 680 -15.44 21.77 -18.19
C SER A 680 -16.24 20.57 -18.69
N ALA A 681 -16.35 20.40 -19.98
CA ALA A 681 -17.05 19.27 -20.60
C ALA A 681 -16.32 17.93 -20.35
N LEU A 682 -14.97 17.97 -20.30
CA LEU A 682 -14.11 16.80 -20.04
C LEU A 682 -13.79 16.60 -18.57
N ALA A 683 -14.37 17.36 -17.63
CA ALA A 683 -14.06 17.32 -16.19
C ALA A 683 -14.37 15.99 -15.49
N HIS A 684 -15.04 15.05 -16.18
CA HIS A 684 -15.25 13.68 -15.70
C HIS A 684 -14.10 12.71 -16.06
N LEU A 685 -13.18 13.16 -16.94
CA LEU A 685 -11.99 12.44 -17.34
C LEU A 685 -10.79 12.92 -16.52
N ASP A 686 -9.88 12.01 -16.23
CA ASP A 686 -8.67 12.28 -15.44
C ASP A 686 -7.56 12.82 -16.35
N LEU A 687 -7.57 14.14 -16.59
CA LEU A 687 -6.57 14.83 -17.42
C LEU A 687 -5.21 14.82 -16.69
N GLY A 688 -4.19 14.25 -17.33
CA GLY A 688 -2.82 14.24 -16.82
C GLY A 688 -1.93 15.32 -17.42
N PHE A 689 -2.21 15.71 -18.67
CA PHE A 689 -1.31 16.58 -19.41
C PHE A 689 -2.02 17.33 -20.54
N MET A 690 -1.58 18.57 -20.79
CA MET A 690 -2.06 19.41 -21.89
C MET A 690 -0.89 20.20 -22.49
N GLU A 691 -0.77 20.17 -23.81
CA GLU A 691 0.16 21.00 -24.58
C GLU A 691 -0.59 21.87 -25.57
N ILE A 692 -0.08 23.08 -25.77
CA ILE A 692 -0.63 24.02 -26.74
C ILE A 692 0.53 24.69 -27.46
N PHE A 693 0.53 24.60 -28.78
CA PHE A 693 1.57 25.22 -29.61
C PHE A 693 0.91 26.11 -30.67
N GLU A 694 1.39 27.35 -30.73
CA GLU A 694 1.12 28.23 -31.85
C GLU A 694 1.98 27.78 -33.03
N LEU A 695 1.33 27.44 -34.13
CA LEU A 695 1.95 27.05 -35.38
C LEU A 695 2.08 28.28 -36.31
N PHE A 696 2.03 28.06 -37.59
CA PHE A 696 2.02 29.09 -38.63
C PHE A 696 0.59 29.60 -38.91
N GLU A 697 0.47 30.81 -39.39
CA GLU A 697 -0.83 31.44 -39.80
C GLU A 697 -1.87 31.52 -38.68
N GLY A 698 -1.45 31.65 -37.43
CA GLY A 698 -2.33 31.72 -36.26
C GLY A 698 -3.04 30.42 -35.90
N LYS A 699 -2.63 29.29 -36.47
CA LYS A 699 -3.15 27.96 -36.16
C LYS A 699 -2.53 27.45 -34.86
N PHE A 700 -3.29 26.59 -34.16
CA PHE A 700 -2.85 25.96 -32.91
C PHE A 700 -2.92 24.44 -33.01
N TYR A 701 -1.93 23.81 -32.44
CA TYR A 701 -1.91 22.38 -32.14
C TYR A 701 -2.04 22.18 -30.64
N ILE A 702 -3.04 21.40 -30.20
CA ILE A 702 -3.32 21.10 -28.79
C ILE A 702 -3.33 19.61 -28.63
N LYS A 703 -2.64 19.13 -27.59
CA LYS A 703 -2.61 17.73 -27.22
C LYS A 703 -3.05 17.58 -25.77
N LEU A 704 -4.05 16.72 -25.55
CA LEU A 704 -4.53 16.34 -24.22
C LEU A 704 -4.23 14.87 -24.01
N GLU A 705 -3.67 14.53 -22.86
CA GLU A 705 -3.43 13.14 -22.46
C GLU A 705 -4.10 12.87 -21.12
N PHE A 706 -4.84 11.79 -21.02
CA PHE A 706 -5.59 11.37 -19.84
C PHE A 706 -4.98 10.14 -19.22
N ASN A 707 -5.07 10.00 -17.90
CA ASN A 707 -4.47 8.88 -17.17
C ASN A 707 -5.22 7.56 -17.37
N LYS A 708 -6.44 7.59 -17.94
CA LYS A 708 -7.30 6.43 -18.16
C LYS A 708 -7.82 6.37 -19.57
N ASN A 709 -8.16 5.17 -20.01
CA ASN A 709 -8.88 4.92 -21.26
C ASN A 709 -10.39 5.11 -21.06
N VAL A 710 -11.09 5.36 -22.17
CA VAL A 710 -12.55 5.31 -22.24
C VAL A 710 -13.01 4.08 -23.01
N LYS A 711 -14.26 3.69 -22.85
CA LYS A 711 -14.82 2.57 -23.62
C LYS A 711 -14.93 2.93 -25.09
N SER A 712 -14.70 1.96 -25.96
CA SER A 712 -14.79 2.19 -27.42
C SER A 712 -16.15 2.72 -27.86
N SER A 713 -17.23 2.35 -27.16
CA SER A 713 -18.59 2.86 -27.42
C SER A 713 -18.79 4.35 -27.09
N GLU A 714 -17.89 4.95 -26.32
CA GLU A 714 -17.98 6.35 -25.85
C GLU A 714 -17.17 7.31 -26.74
N LEU A 715 -16.29 6.77 -27.61
CA LEU A 715 -15.35 7.58 -28.41
C LEU A 715 -16.05 8.56 -29.37
N GLU A 716 -17.13 8.13 -30.02
CA GLU A 716 -17.86 9.01 -30.98
C GLU A 716 -18.61 10.10 -30.23
N THR A 717 -19.22 9.77 -29.08
CA THR A 717 -19.87 10.76 -28.19
C THR A 717 -18.85 11.76 -27.67
N LEU A 718 -17.67 11.28 -27.26
CA LEU A 718 -16.57 12.12 -26.79
C LEU A 718 -16.08 13.07 -27.89
N LYS A 719 -15.91 12.60 -29.12
CA LYS A 719 -15.52 13.42 -30.28
C LYS A 719 -16.53 14.54 -30.52
N ASN A 720 -17.80 14.22 -30.57
CA ASN A 720 -18.88 15.18 -30.77
C ASN A 720 -18.90 16.22 -29.64
N LEU A 721 -18.73 15.78 -28.39
CA LEU A 721 -18.66 16.67 -27.23
C LEU A 721 -17.48 17.67 -27.34
N ILE A 722 -16.32 17.20 -27.77
CA ILE A 722 -15.12 18.04 -27.98
C ILE A 722 -15.39 19.08 -29.08
N GLU A 723 -15.93 18.65 -30.23
CA GLU A 723 -16.21 19.54 -31.35
C GLU A 723 -17.26 20.62 -31.00
N ILE A 724 -18.29 20.26 -30.23
CA ILE A 724 -19.30 21.22 -29.75
C ILE A 724 -18.64 22.19 -28.75
N SER A 725 -17.86 21.71 -27.81
CA SER A 725 -17.20 22.53 -26.80
C SER A 725 -16.24 23.53 -27.42
N LEU A 726 -15.50 23.15 -28.44
CA LEU A 726 -14.53 24.01 -29.14
C LEU A 726 -15.18 25.09 -30.05
N LYS A 727 -16.41 24.86 -30.46
CA LYS A 727 -17.21 25.86 -31.23
C LYS A 727 -18.01 26.81 -30.37
N SER A 728 -18.02 26.62 -29.05
CA SER A 728 -18.83 27.40 -28.11
C SER A 728 -18.06 28.62 -27.63
N ASP A 729 -18.62 29.79 -27.85
CA ASP A 729 -18.14 31.07 -27.28
C ASP A 729 -18.74 31.38 -25.90
N ALA A 730 -19.64 30.51 -25.41
CA ALA A 730 -20.29 30.69 -24.11
C ALA A 730 -19.28 30.67 -22.95
N PRO A 731 -19.52 31.39 -21.85
CA PRO A 731 -18.71 31.25 -20.66
C PRO A 731 -18.88 29.85 -20.09
N ALA A 732 -17.79 29.27 -19.60
CA ALA A 732 -17.86 27.99 -18.94
C ALA A 732 -18.62 28.09 -17.62
N GLN A 733 -19.67 27.30 -17.44
CA GLN A 733 -20.39 27.23 -16.15
C GLN A 733 -19.61 26.36 -15.20
N ILE A 734 -18.84 26.97 -14.30
CA ILE A 734 -17.96 26.29 -13.36
C ILE A 734 -18.17 26.88 -11.97
N ASN A 735 -18.33 26.02 -10.98
CA ASN A 735 -18.31 26.47 -9.60
C ASN A 735 -16.89 26.94 -9.23
N ARG A 736 -16.78 28.09 -8.57
CA ARG A 736 -15.51 28.61 -8.12
C ARG A 736 -14.85 27.60 -7.15
N PRO A 737 -13.67 27.10 -7.46
CA PRO A 737 -12.95 26.22 -6.55
C PRO A 737 -12.34 27.02 -5.40
N THR A 738 -12.04 26.34 -4.28
CA THR A 738 -11.32 26.96 -3.17
C THR A 738 -9.83 26.75 -3.35
N ILE A 739 -9.08 27.85 -3.53
CA ILE A 739 -7.62 27.87 -3.57
C ILE A 739 -7.15 28.79 -2.45
N LEU A 740 -6.46 28.26 -1.46
CA LEU A 740 -6.03 29.01 -0.29
C LEU A 740 -4.77 29.83 -0.59
N LYS A 741 -4.57 30.88 0.19
CA LYS A 741 -3.34 31.67 0.12
C LYS A 741 -2.12 30.79 0.41
N GLY A 742 -1.14 30.83 -0.49
CA GLY A 742 0.06 29.97 -0.44
C GLY A 742 -0.05 28.64 -1.20
N GLU A 743 -1.23 28.31 -1.75
CA GLU A 743 -1.38 27.16 -2.67
C GLU A 743 -1.03 27.51 -4.12
N LEU A 744 -0.82 28.81 -4.42
CA LEU A 744 -0.30 29.32 -5.69
C LEU A 744 1.16 29.72 -5.55
N ASN A 745 1.99 29.26 -6.48
CA ASN A 745 3.40 29.64 -6.61
C ASN A 745 3.65 30.19 -8.01
N PHE A 746 3.88 31.49 -8.10
CA PHE A 746 4.04 32.19 -9.38
C PHE A 746 5.47 32.73 -9.54
N ASP A 747 6.13 32.33 -10.63
CA ASP A 747 7.45 32.80 -11.03
C ASP A 747 7.32 33.56 -12.38
N PRO A 748 7.36 34.90 -12.37
CA PRO A 748 7.25 35.71 -13.58
C PRO A 748 8.54 35.67 -14.42
N ASN A 749 9.67 35.22 -13.83
CA ASN A 749 10.98 35.27 -14.47
C ASN A 749 11.50 33.88 -14.86
N HIS A 750 10.61 32.91 -14.97
CA HIS A 750 10.93 31.52 -15.25
C HIS A 750 11.80 31.34 -16.52
N SER A 751 11.41 31.90 -17.65
CA SER A 751 12.20 31.94 -18.89
C SER A 751 11.98 33.22 -19.64
N GLN A 752 12.61 33.41 -20.81
CA GLN A 752 12.39 34.59 -21.65
C GLN A 752 10.96 34.66 -22.18
N GLU A 753 10.37 33.53 -22.57
CA GLU A 753 9.06 33.45 -23.20
C GLU A 753 7.91 33.14 -22.22
N TYR A 754 8.20 32.49 -21.09
CA TYR A 754 7.19 31.94 -20.21
C TYR A 754 7.32 32.37 -18.75
N ALA A 755 6.19 32.62 -18.09
CA ALA A 755 6.04 32.61 -16.64
C ALA A 755 5.55 31.24 -16.16
N LYS A 756 5.88 30.87 -14.94
CA LYS A 756 5.48 29.60 -14.33
C LYS A 756 4.45 29.83 -13.21
N LEU A 757 3.33 29.12 -13.25
CA LEU A 757 2.34 29.07 -12.17
C LEU A 757 2.21 27.63 -11.67
N GLY A 758 2.57 27.40 -10.41
CA GLY A 758 2.30 26.17 -9.67
C GLY A 758 1.03 26.28 -8.86
N ILE A 759 0.16 25.28 -8.90
CA ILE A 759 -1.07 25.18 -8.08
C ILE A 759 -0.99 23.91 -7.27
N ASN A 760 -0.97 24.01 -5.93
CA ASN A 760 -0.93 22.88 -5.01
C ASN A 760 -2.14 22.93 -4.06
N ALA A 761 -3.32 22.66 -4.58
CA ALA A 761 -4.60 22.81 -3.89
C ALA A 761 -5.29 21.45 -3.66
N LYS A 762 -6.39 21.45 -2.91
CA LYS A 762 -7.29 20.30 -2.82
C LYS A 762 -7.83 19.97 -4.20
N ASP A 763 -7.93 18.68 -4.55
CA ASP A 763 -8.53 18.30 -5.82
C ASP A 763 -10.03 18.63 -5.86
N GLN A 764 -10.41 19.39 -6.87
CA GLN A 764 -11.78 19.85 -7.05
C GLN A 764 -12.15 19.76 -8.53
N ARG A 765 -13.27 19.13 -8.80
CA ARG A 765 -13.78 18.99 -10.16
C ARG A 765 -13.96 20.37 -10.82
N GLY A 766 -13.36 20.57 -11.98
CA GLY A 766 -13.42 21.82 -12.73
C GLY A 766 -12.37 22.85 -12.34
N LEU A 767 -11.45 22.58 -11.42
CA LEU A 767 -10.39 23.51 -11.02
C LEU A 767 -9.63 24.08 -12.21
N MET A 768 -9.13 23.24 -13.12
CA MET A 768 -8.41 23.70 -14.30
C MET A 768 -9.28 24.46 -15.27
N ALA A 769 -10.51 24.05 -15.46
CA ALA A 769 -11.46 24.79 -16.30
C ALA A 769 -11.73 26.20 -15.74
N TYR A 770 -11.82 26.35 -14.40
CA TYR A 770 -11.93 27.65 -13.74
C TYR A 770 -10.69 28.51 -13.96
N VAL A 771 -9.48 27.96 -13.72
CA VAL A 771 -8.23 28.70 -13.93
C VAL A 771 -8.11 29.19 -15.37
N LEU A 772 -8.45 28.36 -16.35
CA LEU A 772 -8.46 28.77 -17.77
C LEU A 772 -9.57 29.76 -18.11
N GLY A 773 -10.70 29.74 -17.40
CA GLY A 773 -11.74 30.74 -17.51
C GLY A 773 -11.23 32.12 -17.10
N VAL A 774 -10.57 32.18 -15.94
CA VAL A 774 -9.94 33.45 -15.48
C VAL A 774 -8.84 33.89 -16.46
N PHE A 775 -8.00 32.98 -16.98
CA PHE A 775 -6.99 33.35 -17.95
C PHE A 775 -7.59 33.92 -19.25
N LYS A 776 -8.72 33.39 -19.70
CA LYS A 776 -9.44 33.90 -20.87
C LYS A 776 -9.93 35.34 -20.68
N GLU A 777 -10.40 35.73 -19.48
CA GLU A 777 -10.85 37.08 -19.17
C GLU A 777 -9.72 38.11 -19.29
N PHE A 778 -8.47 37.69 -19.10
CA PHE A 778 -7.27 38.53 -19.22
C PHE A 778 -6.51 38.33 -20.54
N ASP A 779 -7.08 37.57 -21.49
CA ASP A 779 -6.44 37.18 -22.75
C ASP A 779 -5.09 36.48 -22.55
N VAL A 780 -4.93 35.74 -21.45
CA VAL A 780 -3.72 35.03 -21.11
C VAL A 780 -3.71 33.65 -21.79
N LYS A 781 -2.65 33.38 -22.55
CA LYS A 781 -2.43 32.09 -23.24
C LYS A 781 -1.48 31.23 -22.45
N ILE A 782 -1.82 29.94 -22.35
CA ILE A 782 -0.90 28.95 -21.80
C ILE A 782 -0.26 28.14 -22.93
N ALA A 783 0.99 27.77 -22.72
CA ALA A 783 1.75 26.93 -23.63
C ALA A 783 1.76 25.48 -23.18
N ASN A 784 1.72 25.25 -21.90
CA ASN A 784 1.80 23.91 -21.32
C ASN A 784 1.09 23.85 -19.97
N ALA A 785 0.44 22.73 -19.67
CA ALA A 785 -0.06 22.44 -18.35
C ALA A 785 0.18 20.98 -18.01
N ARG A 786 0.79 20.73 -16.85
CA ARG A 786 0.91 19.41 -16.24
C ARG A 786 -0.07 19.34 -15.08
N ILE A 787 -0.88 18.30 -15.06
CA ILE A 787 -1.94 18.13 -14.07
C ILE A 787 -1.70 16.80 -13.40
N GLN A 788 -1.50 16.83 -12.10
CA GLN A 788 -1.29 15.63 -11.31
C GLN A 788 -2.17 15.67 -10.08
N THR A 789 -3.10 14.72 -9.97
CA THR A 789 -3.92 14.54 -8.77
C THR A 789 -3.47 13.32 -8.00
N ILE A 790 -3.15 13.52 -6.72
CA ILE A 790 -2.70 12.45 -5.85
C ILE A 790 -3.45 12.58 -4.51
N LYS A 791 -4.24 11.56 -4.15
CA LYS A 791 -5.03 11.49 -2.91
C LYS A 791 -5.67 12.82 -2.49
N ASN A 792 -6.60 13.32 -3.27
CA ASN A 792 -7.36 14.55 -2.98
C ASN A 792 -6.56 15.87 -3.01
N ARG A 793 -5.32 15.90 -3.48
CA ARG A 793 -4.59 17.13 -3.77
C ARG A 793 -4.12 17.15 -5.21
N THR A 794 -4.31 18.28 -5.86
CA THR A 794 -3.80 18.51 -7.20
C THR A 794 -2.49 19.29 -7.14
N ARG A 795 -1.55 18.93 -8.00
CA ARG A 795 -0.29 19.62 -8.21
C ARG A 795 -0.19 19.94 -9.69
N ASN A 796 -0.51 21.16 -10.03
CA ASN A 796 -0.53 21.58 -11.41
C ASN A 796 0.60 22.56 -11.66
N LEU A 797 1.26 22.42 -12.81
CA LEU A 797 2.26 23.34 -13.32
C LEU A 797 1.79 23.88 -14.65
N LEU A 798 1.70 25.21 -14.75
CA LEU A 798 1.31 25.90 -15.98
C LEU A 798 2.46 26.79 -16.47
N LEU A 799 2.78 26.67 -17.74
CA LEU A 799 3.64 27.62 -18.46
C LEU A 799 2.75 28.60 -19.21
N ILE A 800 2.89 29.84 -18.87
CA ILE A 800 2.05 30.95 -19.35
C ILE A 800 2.89 31.81 -20.26
N GLN A 801 2.41 32.11 -21.46
CA GLN A 801 3.09 33.04 -22.37
C GLN A 801 3.18 34.43 -21.75
N LYS A 802 4.38 35.01 -21.74
CA LYS A 802 4.58 36.40 -21.32
C LYS A 802 3.99 37.37 -22.37
N GLN A 803 3.08 38.23 -21.95
CA GLN A 803 2.44 39.22 -22.79
C GLN A 803 2.59 40.60 -22.15
N ALA A 804 2.92 41.60 -22.93
CA ALA A 804 3.01 42.98 -22.46
C ALA A 804 1.64 43.48 -21.98
N GLY A 805 1.59 44.04 -20.78
CA GLY A 805 0.39 44.62 -20.20
C GLY A 805 -0.45 43.70 -19.33
N VAL A 806 -0.16 42.41 -19.21
CA VAL A 806 -0.90 41.50 -18.33
C VAL A 806 -0.51 41.73 -16.89
N LYS A 807 -1.50 42.02 -16.04
CA LYS A 807 -1.30 42.18 -14.59
C LYS A 807 -1.53 40.86 -13.84
N PHE A 808 -0.52 40.04 -13.79
CA PHE A 808 -0.58 38.73 -13.11
C PHE A 808 -1.01 38.82 -11.64
N SER A 809 -0.73 39.95 -10.95
CA SER A 809 -1.17 40.16 -9.58
C SER A 809 -2.70 40.22 -9.41
N GLU A 810 -3.42 40.69 -10.42
CA GLU A 810 -4.89 40.71 -10.44
C GLU A 810 -5.43 39.28 -10.69
N ILE A 811 -4.82 38.56 -11.60
CA ILE A 811 -5.17 37.17 -11.92
C ILE A 811 -5.02 36.30 -10.67
N LEU A 812 -3.88 36.39 -9.98
CA LEU A 812 -3.62 35.61 -8.78
C LEU A 812 -4.64 35.89 -7.67
N LYS A 813 -5.02 37.17 -7.47
CA LYS A 813 -6.06 37.54 -6.50
C LYS A 813 -7.45 36.98 -6.85
N LEU A 814 -7.78 36.85 -8.13
CA LEU A 814 -9.04 36.23 -8.55
C LEU A 814 -9.02 34.69 -8.38
N LEU A 815 -7.86 34.09 -8.54
CA LEU A 815 -7.70 32.66 -8.32
C LEU A 815 -7.74 32.28 -6.84
N GLU A 816 -7.18 33.13 -5.97
CA GLU A 816 -7.23 32.90 -4.51
C GLU A 816 -8.66 33.07 -3.98
N SER A 817 -9.07 32.17 -3.09
CA SER A 817 -10.29 32.30 -2.31
C SER A 817 -10.01 33.17 -1.07
N GLU A 818 -10.92 34.06 -0.75
CA GLU A 818 -10.84 34.89 0.45
C GLU A 818 -10.78 34.06 1.74
#